data_8f17e94997b5aee1aa14df16704c4657
#
_entry.id   8f17e94997b5aee1aa14df16704c4657
#
_cell.length_a   1.000
_cell.length_b   1.000
_cell.length_c   1.000
_cell.angle_alpha   90.00
_cell.angle_beta   90.00
_cell.angle_gamma   90.00
#
_symmetry.space_group_name_H-M   'P 1'
#
loop_
_entity.id
_entity.type
_entity.pdbx_description
1 polymer ?
#
loop_
_entity_poly.entity_id
_entity_poly.type
_entity_poly.pdbx_seq_one_letter_code
_entity_poly.pdbx_strand_id
1 'polypeptide(L)'
;VIACVCVPLVLLGGLEMILRLGGFGYRTSFFTPIRIGHQEFLADNESFSLRFFPPQLMRWPNPILMPAHKPANTYRIFILGESAAQGDPEPAYGAWRYLEVMLRERYPGEHFEVVNVAITAVNSNVILPIARECARQQGDLWIVYMGNNEMVGPFGAATVFDAQAPPWWAIRLNLMAQRTRVGQLLMSLARKLRGGAAGASWGGMEMFVGNRLAPDDARREMVYRNFQRNLKDILQAGLDSNAKIILNTVAVNLRDCPPFASLSDTNLSVADRTACDQYYQEGIAAGQQGHFDEAAKLLGQAAGLDVLSADIQFHLGACLLQQTNLAAAREHFQQAGDDDALPFRADSRINALIQQAGKNLSGPDLDLFDAVSALESNVPVHILGRETFYEHVHFNFDGNYRLARDWAGQIERFLPEAVTQRATGDWASQEICERRLGLTDWNRGLVIQSVIQRLQQPPLSTQFNNSQRIEALEEQLQKLRRQMGAASAEATARGIYRDALSHAPNDYLLHENFAEFLESTGDFKASAAQWQQTCGLSPGNPFAFFQAGRLLARMGQAALAETALSKAITLHPRYFEAWLEMGKLSFAEGEYESALKNYGHARQLQPGDPGVYFEMGRALSLLQHPSASIESFRRAIQLKPDYWEAHYCLGGELALQGDVPEAGSEFETVIQLQPGYAPAHLNLGVALMKQNQLNDAYRQFQATLLLEPTNRLASDYLMQVQSQKGQAP
;
A
#
# COMPACT_ATOMS: atom_id res chain seq x y z
N VAL A 1 -43.75 6.30 -30.56
CA VAL A 1 -42.27 6.29 -30.45
C VAL A 1 -41.81 7.35 -29.44
N ILE A 2 -42.23 8.62 -29.52
CA ILE A 2 -41.80 9.71 -28.61
C ILE A 2 -42.11 9.36 -27.14
N ALA A 3 -43.33 8.90 -26.83
CA ALA A 3 -43.70 8.51 -25.46
C ALA A 3 -42.86 7.34 -24.93
N CYS A 4 -42.54 6.33 -25.77
CA CYS A 4 -41.73 5.18 -25.38
C CYS A 4 -40.27 5.53 -25.03
N VAL A 5 -39.78 6.70 -25.47
CA VAL A 5 -38.44 7.20 -25.17
C VAL A 5 -38.49 8.26 -24.06
N CYS A 6 -39.41 9.19 -24.13
CA CYS A 6 -39.48 10.29 -23.17
C CYS A 6 -39.91 9.83 -21.75
N VAL A 7 -40.87 8.92 -21.64
CA VAL A 7 -41.35 8.44 -20.31
C VAL A 7 -40.24 7.76 -19.54
N PRO A 8 -39.47 6.77 -20.08
CA PRO A 8 -38.34 6.19 -19.38
C PRO A 8 -37.25 7.20 -18.99
N LEU A 9 -36.95 8.18 -19.87
CA LEU A 9 -35.97 9.23 -19.56
C LEU A 9 -36.42 10.14 -18.40
N VAL A 10 -37.72 10.52 -18.35
CA VAL A 10 -38.27 11.31 -17.25
C VAL A 10 -38.26 10.52 -15.95
N LEU A 11 -38.62 9.22 -15.98
CA LEU A 11 -38.58 8.36 -14.81
C LEU A 11 -37.13 8.15 -14.29
N LEU A 12 -36.18 7.94 -15.19
CA LEU A 12 -34.75 7.81 -14.83
C LEU A 12 -34.22 9.15 -14.27
N GLY A 13 -34.59 10.28 -14.88
CA GLY A 13 -34.23 11.63 -14.37
C GLY A 13 -34.83 11.91 -12.99
N GLY A 14 -36.08 11.51 -12.76
CA GLY A 14 -36.74 11.62 -11.46
C GLY A 14 -36.06 10.73 -10.41
N LEU A 15 -35.73 9.49 -10.75
CA LEU A 15 -35.00 8.58 -9.87
C LEU A 15 -33.59 9.12 -9.55
N GLU A 16 -32.87 9.62 -10.55
CA GLU A 16 -31.55 10.25 -10.35
C GLU A 16 -31.63 11.43 -9.35
N MET A 17 -32.66 12.26 -9.48
CA MET A 17 -32.88 13.39 -8.56
C MET A 17 -33.17 12.92 -7.14
N ILE A 18 -34.06 11.94 -6.98
CA ILE A 18 -34.39 11.33 -5.66
C ILE A 18 -33.15 10.76 -5.01
N LEU A 19 -32.35 9.99 -5.75
CA LEU A 19 -31.11 9.39 -5.23
C LEU A 19 -30.10 10.47 -4.81
N ARG A 20 -29.96 11.56 -5.57
CA ARG A 20 -29.09 12.70 -5.21
C ARG A 20 -29.57 13.43 -3.95
N LEU A 21 -30.85 13.72 -3.85
CA LEU A 21 -31.45 14.37 -2.67
C LEU A 21 -31.35 13.48 -1.43
N GLY A 22 -31.52 12.16 -1.59
CA GLY A 22 -31.35 11.18 -0.52
C GLY A 22 -29.88 10.89 -0.15
N GLY A 23 -28.91 11.57 -0.77
CA GLY A 23 -27.47 11.38 -0.47
C GLY A 23 -26.90 10.04 -0.95
N PHE A 24 -27.62 9.29 -1.80
CA PHE A 24 -27.14 8.01 -2.31
C PHE A 24 -26.00 8.19 -3.31
N GLY A 25 -25.00 7.28 -3.18
CA GLY A 25 -23.86 7.17 -4.11
C GLY A 25 -22.73 8.15 -3.78
N TYR A 26 -21.79 8.32 -4.72
CA TYR A 26 -20.53 9.04 -4.50
C TYR A 26 -20.18 9.93 -5.70
N ARG A 27 -19.33 10.93 -5.48
CA ARG A 27 -18.76 11.76 -6.55
C ARG A 27 -17.75 10.96 -7.35
N THR A 28 -17.74 11.11 -8.67
CA THR A 28 -16.88 10.38 -9.60
C THR A 28 -15.76 11.22 -10.19
N SER A 29 -15.69 12.51 -9.87
CA SER A 29 -14.56 13.37 -10.22
C SER A 29 -13.32 12.99 -9.41
N PHE A 30 -12.14 13.16 -9.99
CA PHE A 30 -10.87 12.95 -9.30
C PHE A 30 -10.58 14.08 -8.32
N PHE A 31 -10.82 15.34 -8.75
CA PHE A 31 -10.67 16.48 -7.87
C PHE A 31 -12.01 16.89 -7.24
N THR A 32 -11.93 17.36 -5.98
CA THR A 32 -13.03 17.94 -5.23
C THR A 32 -12.66 19.36 -4.81
N PRO A 33 -13.47 20.40 -5.14
CA PRO A 33 -13.22 21.74 -4.66
C PRO A 33 -13.46 21.81 -3.15
N ILE A 34 -12.52 22.42 -2.45
CA ILE A 34 -12.60 22.74 -1.02
C ILE A 34 -12.25 24.21 -0.81
N ARG A 35 -12.76 24.80 0.27
CA ARG A 35 -12.49 26.20 0.62
C ARG A 35 -11.69 26.26 1.91
N ILE A 36 -10.54 26.95 1.87
CA ILE A 36 -9.72 27.24 3.04
C ILE A 36 -9.62 28.75 3.17
N GLY A 37 -10.23 29.28 4.21
CA GLY A 37 -10.39 30.74 4.35
C GLY A 37 -11.20 31.33 3.18
N HIS A 38 -10.59 32.22 2.42
CA HIS A 38 -11.19 32.89 1.25
C HIS A 38 -10.74 32.29 -0.09
N GLN A 39 -9.86 31.30 -0.10
CA GLN A 39 -9.30 30.69 -1.30
C GLN A 39 -9.96 29.35 -1.61
N GLU A 40 -10.12 29.05 -2.90
CA GLU A 40 -10.58 27.76 -3.40
C GLU A 40 -9.38 26.90 -3.78
N PHE A 41 -9.40 25.65 -3.30
CA PHE A 41 -8.42 24.64 -3.59
C PHE A 41 -9.11 23.42 -4.21
N LEU A 42 -8.33 22.61 -4.88
CA LEU A 42 -8.72 21.28 -5.33
C LEU A 42 -7.96 20.25 -4.47
N ALA A 43 -8.72 19.36 -3.85
CA ALA A 43 -8.21 18.19 -3.15
C ALA A 43 -8.55 16.93 -3.96
N ASP A 44 -7.85 15.84 -3.70
CA ASP A 44 -8.21 14.53 -4.21
C ASP A 44 -9.57 14.07 -3.66
N ASN A 45 -10.20 13.15 -4.39
CA ASN A 45 -11.47 12.53 -4.01
C ASN A 45 -11.25 11.04 -3.77
N GLU A 46 -11.20 10.63 -2.53
CA GLU A 46 -11.04 9.23 -2.15
C GLU A 46 -12.08 8.30 -2.79
N SER A 47 -13.31 8.79 -3.00
CA SER A 47 -14.38 8.01 -3.61
C SER A 47 -14.20 7.78 -5.12
N PHE A 48 -13.24 8.46 -5.76
CA PHE A 48 -12.98 8.34 -7.20
C PHE A 48 -12.73 6.89 -7.62
N SER A 49 -11.93 6.17 -6.84
CA SER A 49 -11.52 4.80 -7.17
C SER A 49 -12.61 3.75 -6.98
N LEU A 50 -13.74 4.06 -6.33
CA LEU A 50 -14.93 3.19 -6.29
C LEU A 50 -15.50 2.84 -7.67
N ARG A 51 -15.12 3.59 -8.70
CA ARG A 51 -15.46 3.31 -10.10
C ARG A 51 -14.74 2.09 -10.66
N PHE A 52 -13.62 1.72 -10.05
CA PHE A 52 -12.66 0.75 -10.57
C PHE A 52 -12.45 -0.41 -9.62
N PHE A 53 -12.61 -0.19 -8.32
CA PHE A 53 -12.33 -1.15 -7.27
C PHE A 53 -13.58 -1.46 -6.43
N PRO A 54 -13.67 -2.68 -5.89
CA PRO A 54 -14.57 -2.96 -4.78
C PRO A 54 -14.25 -2.02 -3.59
N PRO A 55 -15.25 -1.65 -2.77
CA PRO A 55 -15.04 -0.70 -1.68
C PRO A 55 -13.96 -1.06 -0.67
N GLN A 56 -13.69 -2.34 -0.46
CA GLN A 56 -12.65 -2.82 0.46
C GLN A 56 -11.24 -2.79 -0.14
N LEU A 57 -11.14 -2.65 -1.47
CA LEU A 57 -9.90 -2.67 -2.23
C LEU A 57 -9.56 -1.32 -2.85
N MET A 58 -10.25 -0.25 -2.41
CA MET A 58 -10.02 1.10 -2.93
C MET A 58 -8.55 1.53 -2.82
N ARG A 59 -8.13 2.33 -3.78
CA ARG A 59 -6.83 3.00 -3.85
C ARG A 59 -7.03 4.48 -4.08
N TRP A 60 -6.16 5.28 -3.52
CA TRP A 60 -6.18 6.75 -3.65
C TRP A 60 -4.77 7.29 -3.84
N PRO A 61 -4.64 8.51 -4.40
CA PRO A 61 -3.35 9.17 -4.52
C PRO A 61 -2.81 9.58 -3.15
N ASN A 62 -1.59 10.08 -3.14
CA ASN A 62 -1.14 10.89 -2.01
C ASN A 62 -2.05 12.11 -1.86
N PRO A 63 -2.23 12.65 -0.64
CA PRO A 63 -3.05 13.83 -0.44
C PRO A 63 -2.64 14.98 -1.35
N ILE A 64 -3.59 15.48 -2.12
CA ILE A 64 -3.40 16.61 -3.05
C ILE A 64 -4.10 17.83 -2.49
N LEU A 65 -3.38 18.95 -2.49
CA LEU A 65 -3.95 20.26 -2.21
C LEU A 65 -3.33 21.27 -3.16
N MET A 66 -4.04 21.66 -4.21
CA MET A 66 -3.56 22.67 -5.14
C MET A 66 -4.56 23.84 -5.27
N PRO A 67 -4.13 25.08 -5.49
CA PRO A 67 -5.02 26.19 -5.78
C PRO A 67 -5.91 25.87 -6.99
N ALA A 68 -7.23 26.12 -6.88
CA ALA A 68 -8.18 25.87 -7.97
C ALA A 68 -7.88 26.75 -9.20
N HIS A 69 -7.34 27.94 -8.96
CA HIS A 69 -6.79 28.82 -9.99
C HIS A 69 -5.26 28.85 -9.85
N LYS A 70 -4.55 28.47 -10.90
CA LYS A 70 -3.08 28.49 -10.90
C LYS A 70 -2.57 29.90 -10.58
N PRO A 71 -1.72 30.09 -9.55
CA PRO A 71 -1.14 31.40 -9.26
C PRO A 71 -0.31 31.93 -10.43
N ALA A 72 -0.26 33.25 -10.57
CA ALA A 72 0.66 33.86 -11.55
C ALA A 72 2.10 33.47 -11.27
N ASN A 73 2.91 33.34 -12.32
CA ASN A 73 4.33 32.93 -12.24
C ASN A 73 4.57 31.54 -11.62
N THR A 74 3.57 30.65 -11.67
CA THR A 74 3.69 29.26 -11.26
C THR A 74 3.81 28.37 -12.49
N TYR A 75 4.79 27.46 -12.50
CA TYR A 75 4.92 26.38 -13.48
C TYR A 75 4.37 25.10 -12.90
N ARG A 76 3.20 24.65 -13.36
CA ARG A 76 2.48 23.49 -12.83
C ARG A 76 2.83 22.24 -13.63
N ILE A 77 3.33 21.24 -12.93
CA ILE A 77 3.75 19.94 -13.51
C ILE A 77 2.84 18.85 -12.94
N PHE A 78 2.13 18.12 -13.81
CA PHE A 78 1.41 16.92 -13.41
C PHE A 78 2.24 15.66 -13.67
N ILE A 79 2.28 14.75 -12.68
CA ILE A 79 2.86 13.42 -12.85
C ILE A 79 1.74 12.40 -12.88
N LEU A 80 1.56 11.75 -14.04
CA LEU A 80 0.55 10.73 -14.29
C LEU A 80 1.22 9.36 -14.36
N GLY A 81 0.74 8.44 -13.53
CA GLY A 81 1.34 7.11 -13.50
C GLY A 81 0.72 6.19 -12.45
N GLU A 82 1.49 5.20 -12.11
CA GLU A 82 1.15 4.11 -11.22
C GLU A 82 2.02 4.17 -9.96
N SER A 83 2.15 3.05 -9.22
CA SER A 83 2.92 3.00 -7.96
C SER A 83 4.37 3.49 -8.08
N ALA A 84 5.06 3.16 -9.18
CA ALA A 84 6.43 3.62 -9.41
C ALA A 84 6.52 5.16 -9.54
N ALA A 85 5.57 5.77 -10.25
CA ALA A 85 5.48 7.24 -10.37
C ALA A 85 4.97 7.89 -9.08
N GLN A 86 4.13 7.20 -8.29
CA GLN A 86 3.69 7.66 -6.99
C GLN A 86 4.83 7.71 -5.98
N GLY A 87 5.81 6.82 -6.11
CA GLY A 87 6.98 6.72 -5.24
C GLY A 87 6.88 5.62 -4.19
N ASP A 88 6.07 4.56 -4.44
CA ASP A 88 6.02 3.37 -3.59
C ASP A 88 7.44 2.75 -3.44
N PRO A 89 7.88 2.30 -2.25
CA PRO A 89 7.12 2.12 -1.01
C PRO A 89 6.97 3.36 -0.12
N GLU A 90 7.70 4.44 -0.39
CA GLU A 90 7.63 5.66 0.42
C GLU A 90 7.58 6.91 -0.48
N PRO A 91 6.36 7.43 -0.72
CA PRO A 91 6.14 8.57 -1.63
C PRO A 91 6.92 9.84 -1.29
N ALA A 92 7.25 10.04 -0.01
CA ALA A 92 8.06 11.18 0.44
C ALA A 92 9.46 11.22 -0.18
N TYR A 93 9.93 10.09 -0.72
CA TYR A 93 11.23 9.93 -1.38
C TYR A 93 11.10 9.38 -2.81
N GLY A 94 9.92 9.51 -3.43
CA GLY A 94 9.70 9.18 -4.84
C GLY A 94 10.42 10.16 -5.79
N ALA A 95 10.59 9.78 -7.05
CA ALA A 95 11.29 10.60 -8.05
C ALA A 95 10.73 12.02 -8.17
N TRP A 96 9.41 12.20 -8.03
CA TRP A 96 8.76 13.50 -8.05
C TRP A 96 9.23 14.44 -6.94
N ARG A 97 9.60 13.91 -5.78
CA ARG A 97 10.11 14.68 -4.65
C ARG A 97 11.53 15.17 -4.89
N TYR A 98 12.39 14.26 -5.42
CA TYR A 98 13.73 14.67 -5.88
C TYR A 98 13.66 15.75 -6.95
N LEU A 99 12.70 15.61 -7.89
CA LEU A 99 12.46 16.61 -8.93
C LEU A 99 12.08 17.98 -8.36
N GLU A 100 11.17 18.02 -7.37
CA GLU A 100 10.80 19.28 -6.69
C GLU A 100 12.02 19.98 -6.08
N VAL A 101 12.88 19.22 -5.39
CA VAL A 101 14.10 19.78 -4.80
C VAL A 101 15.02 20.29 -5.89
N MET A 102 15.26 19.51 -6.93
CA MET A 102 16.13 19.91 -8.05
C MET A 102 15.68 21.21 -8.71
N LEU A 103 14.38 21.32 -9.00
CA LEU A 103 13.81 22.53 -9.61
C LEU A 103 13.94 23.74 -8.69
N ARG A 104 13.66 23.60 -7.42
CA ARG A 104 13.76 24.66 -6.42
C ARG A 104 15.20 25.16 -6.20
N GLU A 105 16.16 24.22 -6.13
CA GLU A 105 17.57 24.57 -5.91
C GLU A 105 18.19 25.21 -7.16
N ARG A 106 17.80 24.77 -8.38
CA ARG A 106 18.36 25.30 -9.62
C ARG A 106 17.75 26.62 -10.06
N TYR A 107 16.46 26.86 -9.74
CA TYR A 107 15.72 28.07 -10.13
C TYR A 107 15.16 28.79 -8.90
N PRO A 108 16.00 29.32 -8.01
CA PRO A 108 15.54 30.01 -6.82
C PRO A 108 14.77 31.27 -7.22
N GLY A 109 13.55 31.40 -6.67
CA GLY A 109 12.65 32.51 -7.00
C GLY A 109 11.60 32.19 -8.07
N GLU A 110 11.69 31.03 -8.74
CA GLU A 110 10.62 30.52 -9.59
C GLU A 110 9.71 29.58 -8.79
N HIS A 111 8.43 29.58 -9.10
CA HIS A 111 7.44 28.75 -8.43
C HIS A 111 7.11 27.53 -9.28
N PHE A 112 7.60 26.35 -8.88
CA PHE A 112 7.22 25.07 -9.43
C PHE A 112 6.19 24.40 -8.52
N GLU A 113 5.10 23.95 -9.09
CA GLU A 113 4.05 23.16 -8.41
C GLU A 113 4.01 21.78 -9.05
N VAL A 114 4.62 20.80 -8.39
CA VAL A 114 4.63 19.40 -8.85
C VAL A 114 3.46 18.67 -8.21
N VAL A 115 2.46 18.32 -9.01
CA VAL A 115 1.25 17.64 -8.56
C VAL A 115 1.31 16.18 -9.00
N ASN A 116 1.56 15.29 -8.07
CA ASN A 116 1.60 13.86 -8.34
C ASN A 116 0.19 13.28 -8.21
N VAL A 117 -0.41 12.90 -9.34
CA VAL A 117 -1.75 12.28 -9.41
C VAL A 117 -1.70 10.77 -9.63
N ALA A 118 -0.53 10.16 -9.49
CA ALA A 118 -0.34 8.73 -9.60
C ALA A 118 -0.99 7.98 -8.44
N ILE A 119 -1.44 6.75 -8.70
CA ILE A 119 -2.10 5.88 -7.71
C ILE A 119 -1.52 4.46 -7.84
N THR A 120 -1.39 3.75 -6.71
CA THR A 120 -0.96 2.34 -6.72
C THR A 120 -2.00 1.41 -7.35
N ALA A 121 -1.55 0.31 -7.98
CA ALA A 121 -2.38 -0.77 -8.53
C ALA A 121 -3.43 -0.31 -9.58
N VAL A 122 -3.23 0.84 -10.21
CA VAL A 122 -4.05 1.35 -11.32
C VAL A 122 -3.36 1.09 -12.65
N ASN A 123 -4.10 1.32 -13.75
CA ASN A 123 -3.60 1.24 -15.12
C ASN A 123 -4.19 2.35 -15.98
N SER A 124 -3.95 2.32 -17.30
CA SER A 124 -4.41 3.34 -18.24
C SER A 124 -5.92 3.61 -18.21
N ASN A 125 -6.75 2.62 -17.84
CA ASN A 125 -8.20 2.80 -17.71
C ASN A 125 -8.58 3.76 -16.58
N VAL A 126 -7.76 3.82 -15.53
CA VAL A 126 -7.93 4.73 -14.38
C VAL A 126 -7.24 6.07 -14.64
N ILE A 127 -6.04 6.05 -15.24
CA ILE A 127 -5.25 7.26 -15.49
C ILE A 127 -5.94 8.18 -16.51
N LEU A 128 -6.63 7.64 -17.52
CA LEU A 128 -7.31 8.47 -18.52
C LEU A 128 -8.39 9.41 -17.96
N PRO A 129 -9.31 9.01 -17.08
CA PRO A 129 -10.20 9.97 -16.42
C PRO A 129 -9.47 11.04 -15.60
N ILE A 130 -8.36 10.67 -14.91
CA ILE A 130 -7.51 11.61 -14.16
C ILE A 130 -6.91 12.63 -15.12
N ALA A 131 -6.29 12.18 -16.22
CA ALA A 131 -5.69 13.03 -17.24
C ALA A 131 -6.69 14.06 -17.80
N ARG A 132 -7.93 13.63 -18.07
CA ARG A 132 -9.00 14.52 -18.54
C ARG A 132 -9.41 15.59 -17.53
N GLU A 133 -9.22 15.34 -16.24
CA GLU A 133 -9.45 16.35 -15.19
C GLU A 133 -8.23 17.26 -15.05
N CYS A 134 -7.00 16.72 -15.11
CA CYS A 134 -5.76 17.53 -15.13
C CYS A 134 -5.73 18.52 -16.30
N ALA A 135 -6.25 18.12 -17.49
CA ALA A 135 -6.35 18.99 -18.66
C ALA A 135 -7.13 20.30 -18.41
N ARG A 136 -7.98 20.35 -17.36
CA ARG A 136 -8.75 21.53 -16.97
C ARG A 136 -8.05 22.39 -15.92
N GLN A 137 -6.89 21.94 -15.42
CA GLN A 137 -6.21 22.54 -14.26
C GLN A 137 -4.96 23.33 -14.64
N GLN A 138 -4.89 23.81 -15.87
CA GLN A 138 -3.82 24.72 -16.33
C GLN A 138 -2.39 24.18 -16.09
N GLY A 139 -2.20 22.86 -16.29
CA GLY A 139 -0.86 22.27 -16.26
C GLY A 139 0.01 22.77 -17.41
N ASP A 140 1.23 23.15 -17.11
CA ASP A 140 2.22 23.57 -18.13
C ASP A 140 2.94 22.37 -18.73
N LEU A 141 3.15 21.33 -17.91
CA LEU A 141 3.87 20.13 -18.31
C LEU A 141 3.29 18.89 -17.65
N TRP A 142 3.23 17.79 -18.41
CA TRP A 142 2.87 16.47 -17.92
C TRP A 142 4.04 15.50 -18.05
N ILE A 143 4.32 14.75 -17.00
CA ILE A 143 5.20 13.58 -17.02
C ILE A 143 4.29 12.35 -17.01
N VAL A 144 4.36 11.53 -18.07
CA VAL A 144 3.56 10.30 -18.19
C VAL A 144 4.50 9.10 -18.03
N TYR A 145 4.39 8.38 -16.91
CA TYR A 145 5.17 7.18 -16.58
C TYR A 145 4.22 6.07 -16.12
N MET A 146 3.77 5.22 -17.06
CA MET A 146 2.74 4.22 -16.81
C MET A 146 2.84 3.01 -17.74
N GLY A 147 2.42 1.83 -17.28
CA GLY A 147 2.38 0.61 -18.08
C GLY A 147 2.63 -0.69 -17.31
N ASN A 148 3.02 -0.61 -16.02
CA ASN A 148 3.34 -1.80 -15.23
C ASN A 148 2.11 -2.66 -14.90
N ASN A 149 0.95 -2.03 -14.70
CA ASN A 149 -0.25 -2.71 -14.20
C ASN A 149 -1.31 -2.96 -15.30
N GLU A 150 -0.98 -2.88 -16.58
CA GLU A 150 -1.98 -3.01 -17.64
C GLU A 150 -2.69 -4.36 -17.61
N MET A 151 -1.95 -5.43 -17.29
CA MET A 151 -2.51 -6.79 -17.23
C MET A 151 -3.24 -7.10 -15.92
N VAL A 152 -2.79 -6.54 -14.79
CA VAL A 152 -3.31 -6.87 -13.45
C VAL A 152 -4.25 -5.79 -12.89
N GLY A 153 -4.15 -4.56 -13.32
CA GLY A 153 -4.99 -3.45 -12.89
C GLY A 153 -6.47 -3.60 -13.32
N PRO A 154 -7.32 -2.63 -12.99
CA PRO A 154 -8.75 -2.68 -13.34
C PRO A 154 -9.00 -2.92 -14.83
N PHE A 155 -9.86 -3.90 -15.14
CA PHE A 155 -10.17 -4.37 -16.51
C PHE A 155 -8.98 -5.03 -17.26
N GLY A 156 -7.89 -5.35 -16.58
CA GLY A 156 -6.78 -6.11 -17.13
C GLY A 156 -7.14 -7.58 -17.34
N ALA A 157 -6.28 -8.33 -18.05
CA ALA A 157 -6.53 -9.73 -18.36
C ALA A 157 -6.38 -10.68 -17.14
N ALA A 158 -5.49 -10.33 -16.21
CA ALA A 158 -5.24 -11.06 -14.97
C ALA A 158 -5.84 -10.37 -13.72
N THR A 159 -6.73 -9.40 -13.90
CA THR A 159 -7.33 -8.63 -12.81
C THR A 159 -8.16 -9.50 -11.85
N VAL A 160 -8.21 -9.09 -10.57
CA VAL A 160 -9.08 -9.66 -9.53
C VAL A 160 -10.24 -8.72 -9.17
N PHE A 161 -10.34 -7.56 -9.81
CA PHE A 161 -11.27 -6.50 -9.39
C PHE A 161 -12.65 -6.56 -10.06
N ASP A 162 -12.73 -6.96 -11.33
CA ASP A 162 -13.97 -7.03 -12.10
C ASP A 162 -13.75 -7.87 -13.39
N ALA A 163 -14.49 -7.59 -14.46
CA ALA A 163 -14.40 -8.29 -15.74
C ALA A 163 -12.99 -8.23 -16.34
N GLN A 164 -12.48 -9.37 -16.78
CA GLN A 164 -11.16 -9.51 -17.38
C GLN A 164 -11.18 -9.12 -18.86
N ALA A 165 -10.28 -8.22 -19.25
CA ALA A 165 -10.04 -7.75 -20.61
C ALA A 165 -11.31 -7.44 -21.43
N PRO A 166 -12.29 -6.67 -20.92
CA PRO A 166 -13.45 -6.31 -21.73
C PRO A 166 -13.04 -5.33 -22.85
N PRO A 167 -13.82 -5.26 -23.96
CA PRO A 167 -13.50 -4.32 -25.01
C PRO A 167 -13.67 -2.87 -24.54
N TRP A 168 -12.87 -1.95 -25.10
CA TRP A 168 -12.79 -0.54 -24.68
C TRP A 168 -14.15 0.17 -24.61
N TRP A 169 -15.07 -0.12 -25.52
CA TRP A 169 -16.39 0.50 -25.53
C TRP A 169 -17.25 0.09 -24.32
N ALA A 170 -17.10 -1.17 -23.85
CA ALA A 170 -17.80 -1.66 -22.68
C ALA A 170 -17.25 -1.00 -21.39
N ILE A 171 -15.92 -0.82 -21.31
CA ILE A 171 -15.28 -0.07 -20.21
C ILE A 171 -15.82 1.37 -20.18
N ARG A 172 -15.87 2.04 -21.34
CA ARG A 172 -16.36 3.43 -21.43
C ARG A 172 -17.83 3.55 -21.04
N LEU A 173 -18.67 2.63 -21.53
CA LEU A 173 -20.09 2.59 -21.20
C LEU A 173 -20.29 2.38 -19.67
N ASN A 174 -19.55 1.46 -19.08
CA ASN A 174 -19.56 1.21 -17.63
C ASN A 174 -19.18 2.49 -16.85
N LEU A 175 -18.06 3.12 -17.21
CA LEU A 175 -17.60 4.34 -16.56
C LEU A 175 -18.56 5.53 -16.77
N MET A 176 -19.26 5.61 -17.91
CA MET A 176 -20.32 6.60 -18.13
C MET A 176 -21.55 6.34 -17.25
N ALA A 177 -22.01 5.11 -17.19
CA ALA A 177 -23.15 4.74 -16.34
C ALA A 177 -22.89 5.09 -14.86
N GLN A 178 -21.68 4.83 -14.37
CA GLN A 178 -21.29 5.16 -12.99
C GLN A 178 -21.25 6.66 -12.68
N ARG A 179 -21.28 7.55 -13.66
CA ARG A 179 -21.41 9.01 -13.41
C ARG A 179 -22.78 9.39 -12.86
N THR A 180 -23.78 8.52 -13.02
CA THR A 180 -25.15 8.73 -12.53
C THR A 180 -25.37 7.92 -11.24
N ARG A 181 -26.24 8.41 -10.35
CA ARG A 181 -26.64 7.70 -9.14
C ARG A 181 -27.43 6.43 -9.45
N VAL A 182 -28.24 6.49 -10.50
CA VAL A 182 -28.98 5.32 -11.02
C VAL A 182 -28.00 4.24 -11.48
N GLY A 183 -26.97 4.61 -12.24
CA GLY A 183 -25.94 3.65 -12.67
C GLY A 183 -25.17 3.04 -11.49
N GLN A 184 -24.80 3.86 -10.48
CA GLN A 184 -24.20 3.37 -9.25
C GLN A 184 -25.10 2.40 -8.48
N LEU A 185 -26.41 2.68 -8.42
CA LEU A 185 -27.41 1.79 -7.81
C LEU A 185 -27.45 0.44 -8.52
N LEU A 186 -27.57 0.46 -9.85
CA LEU A 186 -27.61 -0.77 -10.65
C LEU A 186 -26.33 -1.60 -10.49
N MET A 187 -25.17 -0.96 -10.47
CA MET A 187 -23.89 -1.64 -10.24
C MET A 187 -23.79 -2.23 -8.83
N SER A 188 -24.30 -1.51 -7.80
CA SER A 188 -24.32 -2.01 -6.43
C SER A 188 -25.21 -3.26 -6.28
N LEU A 189 -26.36 -3.25 -6.93
CA LEU A 189 -27.27 -4.39 -6.97
C LEU A 189 -26.65 -5.59 -7.72
N ALA A 190 -26.02 -5.32 -8.88
CA ALA A 190 -25.35 -6.36 -9.66
C ALA A 190 -24.20 -7.03 -8.87
N ARG A 191 -23.42 -6.26 -8.10
CA ARG A 191 -22.37 -6.80 -7.21
C ARG A 191 -22.97 -7.68 -6.11
N LYS A 192 -24.07 -7.25 -5.47
CA LYS A 192 -24.76 -8.05 -4.45
C LYS A 192 -25.30 -9.37 -4.99
N LEU A 193 -25.84 -9.37 -6.19
CA LEU A 193 -26.39 -10.56 -6.85
C LEU A 193 -25.29 -11.56 -7.28
N ARG A 194 -24.10 -11.08 -7.62
CA ARG A 194 -22.96 -11.93 -7.99
C ARG A 194 -22.25 -12.57 -6.79
N GLY A 195 -22.67 -12.29 -5.56
CA GLY A 195 -22.06 -12.87 -4.36
C GLY A 195 -20.62 -12.43 -4.17
N GLY A 196 -20.32 -11.17 -4.43
CA GLY A 196 -18.98 -10.61 -4.27
C GLY A 196 -18.42 -10.91 -2.89
N ALA A 197 -17.15 -11.30 -2.80
CA ALA A 197 -16.44 -11.68 -1.60
C ALA A 197 -16.61 -10.63 -0.50
N ALA A 198 -17.59 -10.86 0.37
CA ALA A 198 -17.77 -10.08 1.58
C ALA A 198 -16.57 -10.38 2.48
N GLY A 199 -15.70 -9.39 2.68
CA GLY A 199 -14.58 -9.50 3.61
C GLY A 199 -13.17 -9.56 3.01
N ALA A 200 -12.98 -9.46 1.69
CA ALA A 200 -11.64 -9.37 1.11
C ALA A 200 -10.99 -8.04 1.49
N SER A 201 -9.97 -8.07 2.33
CA SER A 201 -9.05 -6.94 2.54
C SER A 201 -7.97 -6.93 1.46
N TRP A 202 -7.29 -5.80 1.30
CA TRP A 202 -6.17 -5.71 0.37
C TRP A 202 -5.01 -6.62 0.84
N GLY A 203 -4.76 -7.68 0.08
CA GLY A 203 -3.68 -8.65 0.31
C GLY A 203 -2.46 -8.47 -0.62
N GLY A 204 -2.31 -7.30 -1.24
CA GLY A 204 -1.18 -7.07 -2.14
C GLY A 204 -1.21 -7.95 -3.39
N MET A 205 -0.03 -8.33 -3.86
CA MET A 205 0.16 -9.16 -5.05
C MET A 205 -0.35 -10.61 -4.87
N GLU A 206 -0.44 -11.10 -3.62
CA GLU A 206 -0.94 -12.44 -3.30
C GLU A 206 -2.34 -12.70 -3.87
N MET A 207 -3.19 -11.67 -3.91
CA MET A 207 -4.56 -11.77 -4.45
C MET A 207 -4.61 -12.28 -5.89
N PHE A 208 -3.55 -12.10 -6.66
CA PHE A 208 -3.48 -12.40 -8.10
C PHE A 208 -2.88 -13.77 -8.40
N VAL A 209 -2.30 -14.47 -7.43
CA VAL A 209 -1.55 -15.73 -7.64
C VAL A 209 -2.40 -16.80 -8.36
N GLY A 210 -3.72 -16.79 -8.17
CA GLY A 210 -4.65 -17.68 -8.87
C GLY A 210 -4.99 -17.26 -10.30
N ASN A 211 -4.66 -16.03 -10.74
CA ASN A 211 -5.06 -15.48 -12.04
C ASN A 211 -3.89 -15.48 -13.05
N ARG A 212 -3.27 -16.64 -13.22
CA ARG A 212 -2.19 -16.80 -14.18
C ARG A 212 -2.68 -16.60 -15.62
N LEU A 213 -1.87 -15.91 -16.42
CA LEU A 213 -2.18 -15.54 -17.80
C LEU A 213 -1.06 -16.04 -18.72
N ALA A 214 -1.38 -17.02 -19.59
CA ALA A 214 -0.40 -17.55 -20.51
C ALA A 214 0.16 -16.45 -21.43
N PRO A 215 1.42 -16.55 -21.89
CA PRO A 215 2.03 -15.55 -22.77
C PRO A 215 1.26 -15.37 -24.09
N ASP A 216 0.67 -16.44 -24.61
CA ASP A 216 -0.12 -16.50 -25.86
C ASP A 216 -1.63 -16.29 -25.66
N ASP A 217 -2.08 -15.96 -24.44
CA ASP A 217 -3.50 -15.72 -24.14
C ASP A 217 -4.05 -14.54 -24.96
N ALA A 218 -5.10 -14.78 -25.73
CA ALA A 218 -5.74 -13.77 -26.58
C ALA A 218 -6.24 -12.53 -25.83
N ARG A 219 -6.48 -12.62 -24.51
CA ARG A 219 -6.87 -11.50 -23.66
C ARG A 219 -5.77 -10.45 -23.53
N ARG A 220 -4.47 -10.83 -23.63
CA ARG A 220 -3.35 -9.88 -23.67
C ARG A 220 -3.51 -8.89 -24.82
N GLU A 221 -3.90 -9.39 -26.02
CA GLU A 221 -4.11 -8.54 -27.20
C GLU A 221 -5.21 -7.49 -27.00
N MET A 222 -6.28 -7.84 -26.27
CA MET A 222 -7.32 -6.86 -25.94
C MET A 222 -6.81 -5.78 -24.99
N VAL A 223 -5.97 -6.15 -24.00
CA VAL A 223 -5.33 -5.18 -23.09
C VAL A 223 -4.43 -4.23 -23.86
N TYR A 224 -3.56 -4.73 -24.75
CA TYR A 224 -2.67 -3.88 -25.57
C TYR A 224 -3.46 -2.89 -26.43
N ARG A 225 -4.57 -3.32 -27.06
CA ARG A 225 -5.44 -2.41 -27.83
C ARG A 225 -6.10 -1.36 -26.94
N ASN A 226 -6.53 -1.75 -25.75
CA ASN A 226 -7.11 -0.80 -24.78
C ASN A 226 -6.06 0.20 -24.32
N PHE A 227 -4.85 -0.26 -23.99
CA PHE A 227 -3.72 0.57 -23.59
C PHE A 227 -3.36 1.58 -24.68
N GLN A 228 -3.17 1.12 -25.91
CA GLN A 228 -2.83 2.00 -27.05
C GLN A 228 -3.85 3.13 -27.23
N ARG A 229 -5.15 2.82 -27.10
CA ARG A 229 -6.22 3.83 -27.21
C ARG A 229 -6.23 4.78 -26.02
N ASN A 230 -6.09 4.24 -24.81
CA ASN A 230 -6.06 5.05 -23.60
C ASN A 230 -4.86 5.99 -23.60
N LEU A 231 -3.67 5.48 -23.93
CA LEU A 231 -2.45 6.29 -24.04
C LEU A 231 -2.63 7.41 -25.04
N LYS A 232 -3.14 7.12 -26.27
CA LYS A 232 -3.44 8.15 -27.25
C LYS A 232 -4.39 9.24 -26.70
N ASP A 233 -5.47 8.83 -26.04
CA ASP A 233 -6.45 9.74 -25.47
C ASP A 233 -5.88 10.58 -24.30
N ILE A 234 -4.96 10.03 -23.50
CA ILE A 234 -4.25 10.72 -22.42
C ILE A 234 -3.35 11.80 -23.02
N LEU A 235 -2.52 11.43 -23.99
CA LEU A 235 -1.61 12.37 -24.65
C LEU A 235 -2.38 13.48 -25.37
N GLN A 236 -3.44 13.12 -26.08
CA GLN A 236 -4.30 14.10 -26.76
C GLN A 236 -4.94 15.09 -25.75
N ALA A 237 -5.42 14.60 -24.60
CA ALA A 237 -6.00 15.48 -23.57
C ALA A 237 -4.98 16.49 -23.03
N GLY A 238 -3.71 16.11 -22.87
CA GLY A 238 -2.62 16.99 -22.49
C GLY A 238 -2.33 18.04 -23.56
N LEU A 239 -2.13 17.60 -24.81
CA LEU A 239 -1.88 18.49 -25.95
C LEU A 239 -3.02 19.48 -26.20
N ASP A 240 -4.27 19.01 -26.13
CA ASP A 240 -5.46 19.87 -26.27
C ASP A 240 -5.57 20.92 -25.15
N SER A 241 -4.95 20.68 -24.00
CA SER A 241 -4.87 21.64 -22.89
C SER A 241 -3.68 22.59 -22.98
N ASN A 242 -2.88 22.52 -24.04
CA ASN A 242 -1.63 23.22 -24.27
C ASN A 242 -0.51 22.84 -23.26
N ALA A 243 -0.60 21.68 -22.62
CA ALA A 243 0.47 21.19 -21.78
C ALA A 243 1.58 20.58 -22.66
N LYS A 244 2.84 20.77 -22.26
CA LYS A 244 3.98 20.01 -22.77
C LYS A 244 3.92 18.61 -22.18
N ILE A 245 4.43 17.60 -22.89
CA ILE A 245 4.39 16.22 -22.42
C ILE A 245 5.77 15.57 -22.51
N ILE A 246 6.23 14.98 -21.42
CA ILE A 246 7.34 14.03 -21.40
C ILE A 246 6.72 12.63 -21.28
N LEU A 247 6.69 11.89 -22.37
CA LEU A 247 6.22 10.51 -22.41
C LEU A 247 7.40 9.58 -22.19
N ASN A 248 7.34 8.74 -21.17
CA ASN A 248 8.44 7.87 -20.77
C ASN A 248 8.20 6.42 -21.17
N THR A 249 9.27 5.71 -21.60
CA THR A 249 9.32 4.26 -21.51
C THR A 249 9.38 3.83 -20.04
N VAL A 250 8.93 2.61 -19.74
CA VAL A 250 8.80 2.13 -18.35
C VAL A 250 9.89 1.12 -18.04
N ALA A 251 10.71 1.45 -17.06
CA ALA A 251 11.82 0.62 -16.60
C ALA A 251 11.35 -0.41 -15.56
N VAL A 252 11.92 -1.61 -15.64
CA VAL A 252 11.63 -2.73 -14.74
C VAL A 252 12.91 -3.45 -14.33
N ASN A 253 12.88 -4.14 -13.20
CA ASN A 253 13.99 -4.98 -12.75
C ASN A 253 13.99 -6.29 -13.55
N LEU A 254 14.82 -6.33 -14.60
CA LEU A 254 14.96 -7.51 -15.44
C LEU A 254 15.92 -8.53 -14.85
N ARG A 255 17.07 -8.06 -14.32
CA ARG A 255 18.19 -8.92 -13.93
C ARG A 255 17.99 -9.64 -12.60
N ASP A 256 17.45 -8.95 -11.60
CA ASP A 256 17.43 -9.45 -10.22
C ASP A 256 16.02 -9.80 -9.72
N CYS A 257 14.98 -9.65 -10.56
CA CYS A 257 13.62 -10.07 -10.25
C CYS A 257 13.17 -11.17 -11.22
N PRO A 258 13.23 -12.45 -10.80
CA PRO A 258 12.71 -13.58 -11.58
C PRO A 258 11.24 -13.40 -11.94
N PRO A 259 10.71 -14.15 -12.94
CA PRO A 259 9.29 -14.23 -13.20
C PRO A 259 8.49 -14.58 -11.94
N PHE A 260 7.29 -14.05 -11.83
CA PHE A 260 6.39 -14.38 -10.71
C PHE A 260 5.68 -15.72 -10.92
N ALA A 261 5.50 -16.12 -12.16
CA ALA A 261 5.02 -17.45 -12.53
C ALA A 261 5.47 -17.81 -13.93
N SER A 262 5.77 -19.09 -14.13
CA SER A 262 6.08 -19.67 -15.44
C SER A 262 5.02 -20.69 -15.82
N LEU A 263 4.64 -20.72 -17.09
CA LEU A 263 3.73 -21.70 -17.67
C LEU A 263 4.43 -22.33 -18.88
N SER A 264 4.33 -23.64 -18.98
CA SER A 264 4.83 -24.40 -20.13
C SER A 264 3.82 -24.39 -21.28
N ASP A 265 4.32 -24.53 -22.51
CA ASP A 265 3.46 -24.74 -23.67
C ASP A 265 2.62 -26.01 -23.50
N THR A 266 1.31 -25.84 -23.57
CA THR A 266 0.35 -26.95 -23.43
C THR A 266 0.39 -27.93 -24.60
N ASN A 267 0.98 -27.55 -25.74
CA ASN A 267 1.09 -28.36 -26.94
C ASN A 267 2.34 -29.27 -26.94
N LEU A 268 3.21 -29.18 -25.95
CA LEU A 268 4.38 -30.04 -25.86
C LEU A 268 3.99 -31.52 -25.77
N SER A 269 4.65 -32.37 -26.59
CA SER A 269 4.52 -33.81 -26.45
C SER A 269 5.05 -34.27 -25.07
N VAL A 270 4.60 -35.43 -24.60
CA VAL A 270 5.09 -35.99 -23.32
C VAL A 270 6.62 -36.22 -23.38
N ALA A 271 7.13 -36.62 -24.54
CA ALA A 271 8.57 -36.84 -24.74
C ALA A 271 9.36 -35.51 -24.64
N ASP A 272 8.89 -34.46 -25.33
CA ASP A 272 9.54 -33.16 -25.34
C ASP A 272 9.47 -32.52 -23.93
N ARG A 273 8.35 -32.66 -23.24
CA ARG A 273 8.22 -32.18 -21.85
C ARG A 273 9.21 -32.86 -20.94
N THR A 274 9.34 -34.20 -21.01
CA THR A 274 10.30 -34.94 -20.20
C THR A 274 11.74 -34.52 -20.51
N ALA A 275 12.08 -34.35 -21.80
CA ALA A 275 13.40 -33.90 -22.22
C ALA A 275 13.67 -32.44 -21.74
N CYS A 276 12.68 -31.57 -21.85
CA CYS A 276 12.76 -30.18 -21.39
C CYS A 276 13.03 -30.14 -19.87
N ASP A 277 12.24 -30.86 -19.08
CA ASP A 277 12.41 -30.94 -17.63
C ASP A 277 13.81 -31.48 -17.25
N GLN A 278 14.30 -32.50 -17.96
CA GLN A 278 15.64 -33.04 -17.75
C GLN A 278 16.70 -31.97 -18.03
N TYR A 279 16.69 -31.35 -19.21
CA TYR A 279 17.66 -30.31 -19.57
C TYR A 279 17.61 -29.14 -18.61
N TYR A 280 16.41 -28.75 -18.17
CA TYR A 280 16.25 -27.66 -17.22
C TYR A 280 16.90 -27.99 -15.88
N GLN A 281 16.61 -29.18 -15.30
CA GLN A 281 17.17 -29.58 -14.00
C GLN A 281 18.70 -29.75 -14.07
N GLU A 282 19.21 -30.40 -15.13
CA GLU A 282 20.65 -30.55 -15.35
C GLU A 282 21.34 -29.18 -15.53
N GLY A 283 20.70 -28.26 -16.28
CA GLY A 283 21.19 -26.91 -16.49
C GLY A 283 21.25 -26.10 -15.20
N ILE A 284 20.22 -26.17 -14.34
CA ILE A 284 20.23 -25.55 -13.02
C ILE A 284 21.37 -26.12 -12.14
N ALA A 285 21.52 -27.45 -12.11
CA ALA A 285 22.57 -28.10 -11.33
C ALA A 285 23.98 -27.69 -11.80
N ALA A 286 24.22 -27.62 -13.09
CA ALA A 286 25.49 -27.15 -13.66
C ALA A 286 25.76 -25.67 -13.29
N GLY A 287 24.72 -24.80 -13.38
CA GLY A 287 24.83 -23.40 -12.99
C GLY A 287 25.18 -23.21 -11.52
N GLN A 288 24.57 -23.98 -10.63
CA GLN A 288 24.88 -23.97 -9.18
C GLN A 288 26.30 -24.39 -8.88
N GLN A 289 26.90 -25.24 -9.72
CA GLN A 289 28.29 -25.64 -9.62
C GLN A 289 29.29 -24.68 -10.28
N GLY A 290 28.80 -23.61 -10.89
CA GLY A 290 29.61 -22.62 -11.61
C GLY A 290 30.01 -23.04 -13.02
N HIS A 291 29.45 -24.15 -13.57
CA HIS A 291 29.69 -24.62 -14.92
C HIS A 291 28.79 -23.91 -15.92
N PHE A 292 28.97 -22.58 -16.06
CA PHE A 292 28.02 -21.72 -16.80
C PHE A 292 27.92 -22.03 -18.29
N ASP A 293 29.01 -22.58 -18.94
CA ASP A 293 28.97 -22.97 -20.34
C ASP A 293 28.06 -24.20 -20.58
N GLU A 294 28.16 -25.18 -19.71
CA GLU A 294 27.31 -26.37 -19.75
C GLU A 294 25.86 -26.01 -19.38
N ALA A 295 25.68 -25.22 -18.34
CA ALA A 295 24.38 -24.72 -17.92
C ALA A 295 23.66 -23.96 -19.05
N ALA A 296 24.34 -23.02 -19.72
CA ALA A 296 23.75 -22.27 -20.83
C ALA A 296 23.39 -23.16 -22.03
N LYS A 297 24.20 -24.18 -22.31
CA LYS A 297 23.89 -25.18 -23.38
C LYS A 297 22.63 -25.97 -23.02
N LEU A 298 22.53 -26.52 -21.82
CA LEU A 298 21.38 -27.34 -21.38
C LEU A 298 20.11 -26.50 -21.30
N LEU A 299 20.19 -25.30 -20.69
CA LEU A 299 19.06 -24.37 -20.62
C LEU A 299 18.63 -23.87 -22.02
N GLY A 300 19.58 -23.69 -22.94
CA GLY A 300 19.26 -23.38 -24.35
C GLY A 300 18.53 -24.51 -25.05
N GLN A 301 18.86 -25.78 -24.74
CA GLN A 301 18.10 -26.94 -25.25
C GLN A 301 16.68 -26.98 -24.66
N ALA A 302 16.54 -26.72 -23.37
CA ALA A 302 15.23 -26.62 -22.71
C ALA A 302 14.38 -25.49 -23.32
N ALA A 303 14.96 -24.28 -23.52
CA ALA A 303 14.30 -23.13 -24.13
C ALA A 303 13.89 -23.38 -25.57
N GLY A 304 14.61 -24.21 -26.29
CA GLY A 304 14.26 -24.63 -27.67
C GLY A 304 13.07 -25.60 -27.73
N LEU A 305 12.81 -26.33 -26.65
CA LEU A 305 11.66 -27.21 -26.50
C LEU A 305 10.43 -26.46 -25.98
N ASP A 306 10.59 -25.70 -24.89
CA ASP A 306 9.52 -24.91 -24.28
C ASP A 306 9.84 -23.41 -24.38
N VAL A 307 9.34 -22.80 -25.44
CA VAL A 307 9.58 -21.40 -25.78
C VAL A 307 8.80 -20.42 -24.90
N LEU A 308 7.76 -20.89 -24.16
CA LEU A 308 6.91 -20.07 -23.32
C LEU A 308 7.32 -20.07 -21.85
N SER A 309 8.33 -20.87 -21.49
CA SER A 309 8.76 -20.97 -20.09
C SER A 309 9.62 -19.77 -19.66
N ALA A 310 9.02 -18.85 -18.91
CA ALA A 310 9.68 -17.69 -18.36
C ALA A 310 10.88 -18.05 -17.45
N ASP A 311 10.76 -19.11 -16.65
CA ASP A 311 11.81 -19.55 -15.73
C ASP A 311 13.05 -20.03 -16.50
N ILE A 312 12.88 -20.80 -17.60
CA ILE A 312 13.98 -21.27 -18.43
C ILE A 312 14.73 -20.07 -19.03
N GLN A 313 13.98 -19.10 -19.57
CA GLN A 313 14.57 -17.89 -20.13
C GLN A 313 15.36 -17.10 -19.10
N PHE A 314 14.82 -16.95 -17.89
CA PHE A 314 15.49 -16.21 -16.84
C PHE A 314 16.81 -16.89 -16.40
N HIS A 315 16.80 -18.20 -16.19
CA HIS A 315 18.00 -18.95 -15.80
C HIS A 315 19.06 -18.95 -16.91
N LEU A 316 18.65 -19.05 -18.16
CA LEU A 316 19.55 -18.92 -19.30
C LEU A 316 20.19 -17.53 -19.36
N GLY A 317 19.39 -16.47 -19.19
CA GLY A 317 19.91 -15.10 -19.06
C GLY A 317 20.92 -14.93 -17.93
N ALA A 318 20.67 -15.56 -16.79
CA ALA A 318 21.58 -15.53 -15.64
C ALA A 318 22.93 -16.24 -15.94
N CYS A 319 22.91 -17.37 -16.62
CA CYS A 319 24.14 -18.07 -17.04
C CYS A 319 24.93 -17.27 -18.07
N LEU A 320 24.26 -16.68 -19.06
CA LEU A 320 24.89 -15.84 -20.07
C LEU A 320 25.50 -14.55 -19.49
N LEU A 321 24.88 -14.00 -18.45
CA LEU A 321 25.43 -12.87 -17.69
C LEU A 321 26.77 -13.24 -17.03
N GLN A 322 26.88 -14.43 -16.43
CA GLN A 322 28.13 -14.93 -15.84
C GLN A 322 29.22 -15.17 -16.89
N GLN A 323 28.83 -15.50 -18.12
CA GLN A 323 29.74 -15.58 -19.26
C GLN A 323 30.10 -14.20 -19.86
N THR A 324 29.62 -13.11 -19.27
CA THR A 324 29.78 -11.74 -19.80
C THR A 324 29.16 -11.52 -21.18
N ASN A 325 28.27 -12.38 -21.64
CA ASN A 325 27.47 -12.20 -22.86
C ASN A 325 26.27 -11.33 -22.58
N LEU A 326 26.51 -10.03 -22.37
CA LEU A 326 25.50 -9.09 -21.91
C LEU A 326 24.33 -8.93 -22.86
N ALA A 327 24.56 -8.97 -24.17
CA ALA A 327 23.50 -8.79 -25.16
C ALA A 327 22.51 -9.95 -25.12
N ALA A 328 23.00 -11.19 -25.16
CA ALA A 328 22.15 -12.37 -25.07
C ALA A 328 21.48 -12.49 -23.68
N ALA A 329 22.22 -12.18 -22.61
CA ALA A 329 21.63 -12.16 -21.25
C ALA A 329 20.44 -11.21 -21.18
N ARG A 330 20.56 -9.98 -21.71
CA ARG A 330 19.49 -9.00 -21.74
C ARG A 330 18.26 -9.49 -22.53
N GLU A 331 18.49 -10.13 -23.69
CA GLU A 331 17.41 -10.69 -24.52
C GLU A 331 16.62 -11.74 -23.74
N HIS A 332 17.30 -12.70 -23.11
CA HIS A 332 16.66 -13.77 -22.35
C HIS A 332 15.97 -13.24 -21.06
N PHE A 333 16.52 -12.26 -20.36
CA PHE A 333 15.83 -11.61 -19.24
C PHE A 333 14.58 -10.85 -19.72
N GLN A 334 14.64 -10.17 -20.88
CA GLN A 334 13.46 -9.51 -21.45
C GLN A 334 12.39 -10.54 -21.81
N GLN A 335 12.76 -11.63 -22.48
CA GLN A 335 11.85 -12.71 -22.82
C GLN A 335 11.21 -13.32 -21.56
N ALA A 336 11.97 -13.52 -20.49
CA ALA A 336 11.45 -13.99 -19.22
C ALA A 336 10.40 -13.04 -18.62
N GLY A 337 10.59 -11.73 -18.78
CA GLY A 337 9.61 -10.73 -18.37
C GLY A 337 8.35 -10.73 -19.24
N ASP A 338 8.50 -10.92 -20.56
CA ASP A 338 7.41 -10.95 -21.52
C ASP A 338 6.54 -12.22 -21.36
N ASP A 339 7.16 -13.34 -20.98
CA ASP A 339 6.51 -14.64 -20.77
C ASP A 339 6.01 -14.84 -19.35
N ASP A 340 6.22 -13.88 -18.44
CA ASP A 340 5.72 -13.97 -17.07
C ASP A 340 4.19 -14.16 -17.04
N ALA A 341 3.76 -15.26 -16.42
CA ALA A 341 2.34 -15.59 -16.31
C ALA A 341 1.60 -14.81 -15.22
N LEU A 342 2.33 -14.08 -14.36
CA LEU A 342 1.80 -13.07 -13.43
C LEU A 342 2.43 -11.71 -13.77
N PRO A 343 1.95 -11.02 -14.83
CA PRO A 343 2.61 -9.86 -15.44
C PRO A 343 2.37 -8.59 -14.64
N PHE A 344 3.12 -8.42 -13.55
CA PHE A 344 3.15 -7.22 -12.72
C PHE A 344 4.15 -6.16 -13.23
N ARG A 345 4.71 -6.36 -14.41
CA ARG A 345 5.71 -5.48 -15.04
C ARG A 345 5.26 -5.11 -16.44
N ALA A 346 5.69 -3.94 -16.91
CA ALA A 346 5.59 -3.60 -18.32
C ALA A 346 6.44 -4.57 -19.14
N ASP A 347 5.82 -5.25 -20.09
CA ASP A 347 6.52 -6.08 -21.07
C ASP A 347 7.10 -5.25 -22.22
N SER A 348 7.88 -5.88 -23.09
CA SER A 348 8.50 -5.21 -24.24
C SER A 348 7.46 -4.57 -25.19
N ARG A 349 6.27 -5.17 -25.30
CA ARG A 349 5.19 -4.70 -26.18
C ARG A 349 4.54 -3.42 -25.63
N ILE A 350 4.38 -3.28 -24.30
CA ILE A 350 3.93 -2.03 -23.68
C ILE A 350 4.89 -0.90 -24.02
N ASN A 351 6.20 -1.11 -23.84
CA ASN A 351 7.21 -0.11 -24.20
C ASN A 351 7.23 0.20 -25.71
N ALA A 352 7.05 -0.79 -26.57
CA ALA A 352 6.91 -0.57 -28.02
C ALA A 352 5.68 0.28 -28.37
N LEU A 353 4.54 0.08 -27.69
CA LEU A 353 3.34 0.90 -27.87
C LEU A 353 3.54 2.34 -27.38
N ILE A 354 4.27 2.53 -26.28
CA ILE A 354 4.66 3.87 -25.80
C ILE A 354 5.53 4.59 -26.83
N GLN A 355 6.58 3.91 -27.34
CA GLN A 355 7.45 4.47 -28.36
C GLN A 355 6.70 4.79 -29.66
N GLN A 356 5.79 3.91 -30.07
CA GLN A 356 4.95 4.15 -31.25
C GLN A 356 4.04 5.37 -31.06
N ALA A 357 3.41 5.51 -29.88
CA ALA A 357 2.55 6.64 -29.57
C ALA A 357 3.32 7.96 -29.57
N GLY A 358 4.52 7.99 -28.96
CA GLY A 358 5.40 9.14 -28.97
C GLY A 358 5.84 9.55 -30.39
N LYS A 359 6.24 8.59 -31.21
CA LYS A 359 6.62 8.85 -32.61
C LYS A 359 5.44 9.37 -33.45
N ASN A 360 4.23 8.83 -33.24
CA ASN A 360 3.02 9.23 -33.99
C ASN A 360 2.51 10.62 -33.63
N LEU A 361 2.76 11.10 -32.41
CA LEU A 361 2.34 12.39 -31.91
C LEU A 361 3.51 13.37 -31.74
N SER A 362 4.68 13.03 -32.32
CA SER A 362 5.90 13.84 -32.19
C SER A 362 5.66 15.29 -32.68
N GLY A 363 6.14 16.26 -31.90
CA GLY A 363 6.01 17.68 -32.16
C GLY A 363 6.72 18.48 -31.08
N PRO A 364 6.67 19.82 -31.16
CA PRO A 364 7.38 20.68 -30.20
C PRO A 364 6.84 20.59 -28.76
N ASP A 365 5.66 19.97 -28.60
CA ASP A 365 4.93 19.90 -27.32
C ASP A 365 4.95 18.51 -26.70
N LEU A 366 5.56 17.51 -27.38
CA LEU A 366 5.71 16.14 -26.88
C LEU A 366 7.13 15.63 -27.10
N ASP A 367 7.80 15.28 -26.02
CA ASP A 367 9.07 14.58 -26.00
C ASP A 367 8.89 13.12 -25.60
N LEU A 368 9.42 12.21 -26.41
CA LEU A 368 9.48 10.79 -26.06
C LEU A 368 10.83 10.53 -25.40
N PHE A 369 10.82 10.36 -24.10
CA PHE A 369 12.01 10.08 -23.31
C PHE A 369 12.17 8.56 -23.07
N ASP A 370 13.27 7.99 -23.53
CA ASP A 370 13.61 6.60 -23.29
C ASP A 370 14.27 6.44 -21.90
N ALA A 371 13.43 6.40 -20.86
CA ALA A 371 13.87 6.27 -19.48
C ALA A 371 14.55 4.92 -19.22
N VAL A 372 14.18 3.85 -19.94
CA VAL A 372 14.84 2.54 -19.84
C VAL A 372 16.32 2.67 -20.24
N SER A 373 16.59 3.15 -21.45
CA SER A 373 17.96 3.32 -21.96
C SER A 373 18.77 4.31 -21.10
N ALA A 374 18.15 5.38 -20.63
CA ALA A 374 18.81 6.36 -19.76
C ALA A 374 19.26 5.74 -18.44
N LEU A 375 18.39 4.98 -17.77
CA LEU A 375 18.74 4.30 -16.53
C LEU A 375 19.75 3.16 -16.75
N GLU A 376 19.61 2.38 -17.83
CA GLU A 376 20.57 1.32 -18.21
C GLU A 376 21.98 1.85 -18.44
N SER A 377 22.13 3.06 -18.99
CA SER A 377 23.44 3.68 -19.22
C SER A 377 24.22 3.97 -17.93
N ASN A 378 23.51 4.06 -16.81
CA ASN A 378 24.07 4.37 -15.49
C ASN A 378 24.35 3.14 -14.61
N VAL A 379 24.19 1.91 -15.17
CA VAL A 379 24.46 0.68 -14.42
C VAL A 379 25.58 -0.14 -15.08
N PRO A 380 26.42 -0.84 -14.29
CA PRO A 380 27.67 -1.44 -14.79
C PRO A 380 27.48 -2.44 -15.93
N VAL A 381 26.37 -3.19 -15.93
CA VAL A 381 26.13 -4.26 -16.94
C VAL A 381 25.06 -3.86 -17.95
N HIS A 382 24.60 -2.61 -17.94
CA HIS A 382 23.55 -2.10 -18.83
C HIS A 382 22.26 -2.96 -18.85
N ILE A 383 21.96 -3.66 -17.75
CA ILE A 383 20.73 -4.41 -17.50
C ILE A 383 20.26 -4.03 -16.09
N LEU A 384 19.08 -3.44 -16.01
CA LEU A 384 18.55 -2.90 -14.75
C LEU A 384 18.28 -4.01 -13.72
N GLY A 385 18.70 -3.73 -12.49
CA GLY A 385 18.62 -4.64 -11.35
C GLY A 385 18.43 -3.92 -10.02
N ARG A 386 18.90 -4.56 -8.93
CA ARG A 386 18.78 -4.11 -7.54
C ARG A 386 19.45 -2.76 -7.24
N GLU A 387 20.39 -2.30 -8.06
CA GLU A 387 20.99 -0.97 -7.93
C GLU A 387 20.02 0.17 -8.31
N THR A 388 18.89 -0.18 -8.91
CA THR A 388 17.84 0.78 -9.33
C THR A 388 16.51 0.51 -8.63
N PHE A 389 16.21 -0.76 -8.30
CA PHE A 389 14.91 -1.17 -7.76
C PHE A 389 15.03 -1.93 -6.44
N TYR A 390 13.99 -1.82 -5.62
CA TYR A 390 13.81 -2.67 -4.45
C TYR A 390 13.37 -4.08 -4.82
N GLU A 391 12.39 -4.20 -5.76
CA GLU A 391 11.88 -5.51 -6.20
C GLU A 391 11.65 -5.51 -7.73
N HIS A 392 10.44 -5.47 -8.24
CA HIS A 392 10.16 -5.62 -9.68
C HIS A 392 10.09 -4.30 -10.44
N VAL A 393 9.48 -3.25 -9.85
CA VAL A 393 9.23 -1.95 -10.52
C VAL A 393 9.41 -0.74 -9.61
N HIS A 394 9.48 -0.92 -8.28
CA HIS A 394 9.57 0.20 -7.36
C HIS A 394 11.03 0.60 -7.15
N PHE A 395 11.30 1.84 -7.47
CA PHE A 395 12.65 2.41 -7.40
C PHE A 395 13.16 2.48 -5.96
N ASN A 396 14.43 2.16 -5.77
CA ASN A 396 15.15 2.51 -4.55
C ASN A 396 15.52 4.01 -4.55
N PHE A 397 16.19 4.50 -3.51
CA PHE A 397 16.56 5.92 -3.41
C PHE A 397 17.41 6.39 -4.59
N ASP A 398 18.39 5.57 -5.02
CA ASP A 398 19.27 5.89 -6.14
C ASP A 398 18.50 5.90 -7.47
N GLY A 399 17.61 4.94 -7.69
CA GLY A 399 16.75 4.87 -8.86
C GLY A 399 15.81 6.07 -8.95
N ASN A 400 15.17 6.45 -7.84
CA ASN A 400 14.31 7.64 -7.78
C ASN A 400 15.08 8.93 -8.09
N TYR A 401 16.30 9.10 -7.54
CA TYR A 401 17.14 10.23 -7.82
C TYR A 401 17.55 10.29 -9.31
N ARG A 402 17.99 9.16 -9.90
CA ARG A 402 18.41 9.11 -11.31
C ARG A 402 17.25 9.45 -12.24
N LEU A 403 16.09 8.86 -12.03
CA LEU A 403 14.90 9.15 -12.82
C LEU A 403 14.49 10.63 -12.71
N ALA A 404 14.51 11.19 -11.51
CA ALA A 404 14.24 12.61 -11.29
C ALA A 404 15.23 13.51 -12.00
N ARG A 405 16.51 13.14 -11.98
CA ARG A 405 17.60 13.89 -12.63
C ARG A 405 17.42 13.91 -14.16
N ASP A 406 17.01 12.77 -14.72
CA ASP A 406 16.71 12.67 -16.13
C ASP A 406 15.47 13.51 -16.49
N TRP A 407 14.39 13.42 -15.71
CA TRP A 407 13.21 14.28 -15.89
C TRP A 407 13.55 15.77 -15.81
N ALA A 408 14.38 16.16 -14.84
CA ALA A 408 14.80 17.54 -14.68
C ALA A 408 15.52 18.09 -15.95
N GLY A 409 16.38 17.25 -16.57
CA GLY A 409 17.04 17.59 -17.83
C GLY A 409 16.05 17.71 -19.01
N GLN A 410 15.01 16.87 -19.06
CA GLN A 410 13.97 16.98 -20.10
C GLN A 410 13.06 18.19 -19.88
N ILE A 411 12.69 18.49 -18.63
CA ILE A 411 11.87 19.66 -18.27
C ILE A 411 12.57 20.95 -18.69
N GLU A 412 13.90 21.09 -18.46
CA GLU A 412 14.67 22.28 -18.80
C GLU A 412 14.51 22.70 -20.27
N ARG A 413 14.31 21.72 -21.17
CA ARG A 413 14.07 21.96 -22.62
C ARG A 413 12.72 22.63 -22.92
N PHE A 414 11.75 22.50 -22.02
CA PHE A 414 10.40 23.07 -22.15
C PHE A 414 10.20 24.34 -21.32
N LEU A 415 11.15 24.66 -20.42
CA LEU A 415 11.03 25.87 -19.62
C LEU A 415 11.18 27.13 -20.50
N PRO A 416 10.46 28.21 -20.19
CA PRO A 416 10.65 29.50 -20.85
C PRO A 416 12.11 29.98 -20.72
N GLU A 417 12.64 30.60 -21.76
CA GLU A 417 14.01 31.10 -21.78
C GLU A 417 14.29 32.05 -20.60
N ALA A 418 13.32 32.87 -20.21
CA ALA A 418 13.42 33.75 -19.05
C ALA A 418 13.63 33.01 -17.73
N VAL A 419 13.16 31.76 -17.62
CA VAL A 419 13.40 30.90 -16.46
C VAL A 419 14.78 30.25 -16.56
N THR A 420 15.12 29.66 -17.72
CA THR A 420 16.41 28.96 -17.88
C THR A 420 17.59 29.89 -17.75
N GLN A 421 17.47 31.16 -18.13
CA GLN A 421 18.51 32.18 -17.91
C GLN A 421 18.77 32.52 -16.43
N ARG A 422 17.88 32.14 -15.53
CA ARG A 422 18.00 32.32 -14.07
C ARG A 422 18.56 31.07 -13.37
N ALA A 423 18.97 30.06 -14.12
CA ALA A 423 19.51 28.84 -13.55
C ALA A 423 20.77 29.14 -12.71
N THR A 424 20.82 28.55 -11.51
CA THR A 424 21.96 28.69 -10.60
C THR A 424 22.67 27.35 -10.46
N GLY A 425 23.97 27.31 -10.73
CA GLY A 425 24.81 26.12 -10.56
C GLY A 425 24.37 24.93 -11.40
N ASP A 426 24.78 23.75 -10.99
CA ASP A 426 24.35 22.46 -11.55
C ASP A 426 23.07 21.96 -10.85
N TRP A 427 22.50 20.87 -11.35
CA TRP A 427 21.42 20.18 -10.66
C TRP A 427 21.87 19.66 -9.31
N ALA A 428 21.02 19.78 -8.27
CA ALA A 428 21.34 19.34 -6.93
C ALA A 428 21.76 17.86 -6.91
N SER A 429 22.85 17.56 -6.20
CA SER A 429 23.30 16.19 -5.99
C SER A 429 22.30 15.37 -5.18
N GLN A 430 22.41 14.04 -5.23
CA GLN A 430 21.57 13.16 -4.45
C GLN A 430 21.63 13.50 -2.95
N GLU A 431 22.81 13.73 -2.42
CA GLU A 431 23.01 14.11 -1.01
C GLU A 431 22.26 15.38 -0.63
N ILE A 432 22.33 16.41 -1.49
CA ILE A 432 21.57 17.66 -1.28
C ILE A 432 20.08 17.38 -1.30
N CYS A 433 19.58 16.63 -2.29
CA CYS A 433 18.18 16.30 -2.38
C CYS A 433 17.69 15.53 -1.15
N GLU A 434 18.40 14.49 -0.74
CA GLU A 434 18.07 13.67 0.42
C GLU A 434 18.03 14.48 1.71
N ARG A 435 19.00 15.39 1.88
CA ARG A 435 19.03 16.30 3.03
C ARG A 435 17.83 17.27 3.01
N ARG A 436 17.45 17.80 1.84
CA ARG A 436 16.28 18.69 1.69
C ARG A 436 14.94 17.96 1.89
N LEU A 437 14.90 16.67 1.62
CA LEU A 437 13.75 15.81 1.87
C LEU A 437 13.71 15.25 3.30
N GLY A 438 14.71 15.58 4.14
CA GLY A 438 14.76 15.08 5.51
C GLY A 438 15.02 13.57 5.60
N LEU A 439 15.66 12.95 4.61
CA LEU A 439 15.95 11.52 4.59
C LEU A 439 17.02 11.17 5.64
N THR A 440 16.62 10.42 6.65
CA THR A 440 17.48 9.97 7.75
C THR A 440 17.66 8.44 7.72
N ASP A 441 18.55 7.92 8.57
CA ASP A 441 18.73 6.48 8.72
C ASP A 441 17.47 5.79 9.27
N TRP A 442 16.62 6.50 10.04
CA TRP A 442 15.30 6.00 10.48
C TRP A 442 14.37 5.74 9.31
N ASN A 443 14.23 6.71 8.39
CA ASN A 443 13.38 6.54 7.21
C ASN A 443 13.92 5.43 6.31
N ARG A 444 15.24 5.38 6.08
CA ARG A 444 15.87 4.29 5.31
C ARG A 444 15.58 2.94 5.94
N GLY A 445 15.66 2.85 7.27
CA GLY A 445 15.35 1.63 8.01
C GLY A 445 13.90 1.20 7.88
N LEU A 446 12.95 2.13 7.98
CA LEU A 446 11.51 1.86 7.81
C LEU A 446 11.19 1.38 6.39
N VAL A 447 11.74 2.04 5.38
CA VAL A 447 11.57 1.65 3.97
C VAL A 447 12.11 0.24 3.72
N ILE A 448 13.34 -0.06 4.17
CA ILE A 448 13.94 -1.40 4.02
C ILE A 448 13.10 -2.44 4.74
N GLN A 449 12.62 -2.16 5.94
CA GLN A 449 11.76 -3.08 6.69
C GLN A 449 10.44 -3.37 5.96
N SER A 450 9.80 -2.34 5.39
CA SER A 450 8.60 -2.48 4.56
C SER A 450 8.87 -3.34 3.32
N VAL A 451 10.01 -3.14 2.66
CA VAL A 451 10.41 -3.97 1.50
C VAL A 451 10.65 -5.43 1.90
N ILE A 452 11.32 -5.69 3.02
CA ILE A 452 11.52 -7.06 3.54
C ILE A 452 10.17 -7.73 3.80
N GLN A 453 9.23 -7.04 4.46
CA GLN A 453 7.88 -7.56 4.69
C GLN A 453 7.16 -7.89 3.38
N ARG A 454 7.29 -7.05 2.35
CA ARG A 454 6.73 -7.27 1.02
C ARG A 454 7.37 -8.50 0.35
N LEU A 455 8.69 -8.66 0.44
CA LEU A 455 9.41 -9.81 -0.12
C LEU A 455 9.02 -11.13 0.57
N GLN A 456 8.57 -11.11 1.80
CA GLN A 456 8.08 -12.27 2.54
C GLN A 456 6.68 -12.72 2.12
N GLN A 457 5.97 -11.94 1.27
CA GLN A 457 4.63 -12.27 0.82
C GLN A 457 4.62 -12.86 -0.60
N PRO A 458 3.70 -13.80 -0.90
CA PRO A 458 3.52 -14.28 -2.26
C PRO A 458 3.12 -13.15 -3.23
N PRO A 459 3.52 -13.22 -4.51
CA PRO A 459 4.37 -14.23 -5.16
C PRO A 459 5.87 -13.96 -5.02
N LEU A 460 6.31 -12.85 -4.39
CA LEU A 460 7.72 -12.50 -4.24
C LEU A 460 8.46 -13.56 -3.40
N SER A 461 7.82 -14.06 -2.34
CA SER A 461 8.41 -15.07 -1.45
C SER A 461 8.71 -16.41 -2.11
N THR A 462 8.09 -16.70 -3.26
CA THR A 462 8.30 -17.96 -4.00
C THR A 462 9.41 -17.87 -5.05
N GLN A 463 9.99 -16.68 -5.27
CA GLN A 463 11.09 -16.50 -6.22
C GLN A 463 12.38 -17.14 -5.69
N PHE A 464 13.12 -17.86 -6.53
CA PHE A 464 14.27 -18.68 -6.12
C PHE A 464 15.43 -17.87 -5.48
N ASN A 465 15.58 -16.59 -5.83
CA ASN A 465 16.62 -15.72 -5.28
C ASN A 465 16.13 -14.85 -4.11
N ASN A 466 14.90 -15.06 -3.63
CA ASN A 466 14.26 -14.17 -2.67
C ASN A 466 14.97 -14.16 -1.31
N SER A 467 15.44 -15.32 -0.84
CA SER A 467 16.18 -15.43 0.43
C SER A 467 17.46 -14.58 0.41
N GLN A 468 18.22 -14.61 -0.70
CA GLN A 468 19.43 -13.79 -0.84
C GLN A 468 19.11 -12.29 -0.87
N ARG A 469 17.97 -11.90 -1.48
CA ARG A 469 17.52 -10.51 -1.50
C ARG A 469 17.15 -10.02 -0.11
N ILE A 470 16.41 -10.82 0.66
CA ILE A 470 16.05 -10.52 2.05
C ILE A 470 17.32 -10.41 2.90
N GLU A 471 18.24 -11.35 2.82
CA GLU A 471 19.49 -11.37 3.57
C GLU A 471 20.33 -10.11 3.35
N ALA A 472 20.46 -9.68 2.09
CA ALA A 472 21.18 -8.45 1.74
C ALA A 472 20.50 -7.19 2.33
N LEU A 473 19.17 -7.14 2.37
CA LEU A 473 18.43 -6.03 2.97
C LEU A 473 18.48 -6.06 4.50
N GLU A 474 18.47 -7.25 5.11
CA GLU A 474 18.64 -7.41 6.56
C GLU A 474 20.03 -6.95 7.02
N GLU A 475 21.08 -7.26 6.26
CA GLU A 475 22.43 -6.73 6.51
C GLU A 475 22.47 -5.21 6.48
N GLN A 476 21.82 -4.59 5.47
CA GLN A 476 21.69 -3.13 5.38
C GLN A 476 20.92 -2.58 6.59
N LEU A 477 19.81 -3.20 6.97
CA LEU A 477 19.01 -2.79 8.11
C LEU A 477 19.79 -2.89 9.42
N GLN A 478 20.58 -3.95 9.61
CA GLN A 478 21.45 -4.10 10.78
C GLN A 478 22.53 -3.01 10.84
N LYS A 479 23.10 -2.62 9.68
CA LYS A 479 24.05 -1.52 9.61
C LYS A 479 23.40 -0.20 10.03
N LEU A 480 22.20 0.11 9.51
CA LEU A 480 21.44 1.31 9.89
C LEU A 480 21.09 1.31 11.38
N ARG A 481 20.65 0.18 11.93
CA ARG A 481 20.34 0.05 13.37
C ARG A 481 21.56 0.34 14.25
N ARG A 482 22.76 -0.10 13.84
CA ARG A 482 24.01 0.25 14.55
C ARG A 482 24.31 1.75 14.47
N GLN A 483 24.08 2.38 13.33
CA GLN A 483 24.25 3.83 13.15
C GLN A 483 23.25 4.61 14.01
N MET A 484 21.97 4.21 14.01
CA MET A 484 20.91 4.80 14.86
C MET A 484 21.17 4.62 16.36
N GLY A 485 21.88 3.59 16.78
CA GLY A 485 22.29 3.36 18.17
C GLY A 485 23.41 4.27 18.67
N ALA A 486 24.04 5.07 17.81
CA ALA A 486 25.09 6.01 18.21
C ALA A 486 24.49 7.17 19.03
N ALA A 487 25.19 7.61 20.09
CA ALA A 487 24.71 8.62 21.00
C ALA A 487 24.32 9.97 20.34
N SER A 488 24.93 10.30 19.20
CA SER A 488 24.63 11.53 18.44
C SER A 488 23.57 11.34 17.34
N ALA A 489 23.13 10.12 17.06
CA ALA A 489 22.31 9.81 15.90
C ALA A 489 20.95 10.53 15.92
N GLU A 490 20.28 10.53 17.07
CA GLU A 490 19.00 11.23 17.23
C GLU A 490 19.15 12.75 17.02
N ALA A 491 20.17 13.36 17.61
CA ALA A 491 20.43 14.79 17.45
C ALA A 491 20.75 15.16 16.00
N THR A 492 21.49 14.29 15.29
CA THR A 492 21.80 14.45 13.86
C THR A 492 20.53 14.39 13.03
N ALA A 493 19.68 13.39 13.23
CA ALA A 493 18.41 13.26 12.52
C ALA A 493 17.48 14.45 12.77
N ARG A 494 17.33 14.90 14.02
CA ARG A 494 16.60 16.14 14.36
C ARG A 494 17.17 17.37 13.63
N GLY A 495 18.49 17.44 13.50
CA GLY A 495 19.18 18.50 12.74
C GLY A 495 18.83 18.49 11.25
N ILE A 496 18.80 17.31 10.62
CA ILE A 496 18.42 17.11 9.22
C ILE A 496 16.98 17.57 8.99
N TYR A 497 16.00 17.13 9.83
CA TYR A 497 14.61 17.55 9.70
C TYR A 497 14.42 19.07 9.88
N ARG A 498 15.13 19.69 10.83
CA ARG A 498 15.06 21.15 11.03
C ARG A 498 15.63 21.93 9.87
N ASP A 499 16.76 21.47 9.31
CA ASP A 499 17.35 22.06 8.11
C ASP A 499 16.38 21.93 6.92
N ALA A 500 15.82 20.74 6.68
CA ALA A 500 14.86 20.52 5.62
C ALA A 500 13.61 21.42 5.76
N LEU A 501 13.02 21.48 6.95
CA LEU A 501 11.85 22.33 7.23
C LEU A 501 12.16 23.83 7.11
N SER A 502 13.41 24.26 7.33
CA SER A 502 13.80 25.66 7.10
C SER A 502 13.74 26.06 5.64
N HIS A 503 13.90 25.09 4.71
CA HIS A 503 13.83 25.29 3.25
C HIS A 503 12.44 25.02 2.68
N ALA A 504 11.64 24.17 3.34
CA ALA A 504 10.29 23.79 2.91
C ALA A 504 9.33 23.74 4.12
N PRO A 505 8.99 24.87 4.74
CA PRO A 505 8.18 24.88 5.96
C PRO A 505 6.73 24.45 5.75
N ASN A 506 6.25 24.42 4.52
CA ASN A 506 4.89 24.03 4.15
C ASN A 506 4.82 22.62 3.52
N ASP A 507 5.87 21.83 3.65
CA ASP A 507 5.93 20.48 3.12
C ASP A 507 5.29 19.50 4.11
N TYR A 508 4.06 19.07 3.81
CA TYR A 508 3.31 18.20 4.72
C TYR A 508 3.96 16.83 4.91
N LEU A 509 4.58 16.25 3.85
CA LEU A 509 5.26 14.95 3.94
C LEU A 509 6.49 15.02 4.85
N LEU A 510 7.19 16.15 4.82
CA LEU A 510 8.34 16.35 5.70
C LEU A 510 7.90 16.47 7.18
N HIS A 511 6.76 17.12 7.45
CA HIS A 511 6.16 17.15 8.78
C HIS A 511 5.69 15.76 9.23
N GLU A 512 5.10 14.96 8.35
CA GLU A 512 4.71 13.57 8.61
C GLU A 512 5.92 12.72 9.03
N ASN A 513 6.95 12.68 8.20
CA ASN A 513 8.16 11.92 8.48
C ASN A 513 8.85 12.36 9.76
N PHE A 514 8.86 13.66 10.04
CA PHE A 514 9.42 14.17 11.30
C PHE A 514 8.57 13.76 12.50
N ALA A 515 7.25 13.77 12.36
CA ALA A 515 6.33 13.31 13.41
C ALA A 515 6.53 11.83 13.76
N GLU A 516 6.64 10.98 12.74
CA GLU A 516 6.91 9.54 12.91
C GLU A 516 8.25 9.28 13.56
N PHE A 517 9.30 9.99 13.14
CA PHE A 517 10.60 9.93 13.79
C PHE A 517 10.52 10.32 15.25
N LEU A 518 9.87 11.43 15.60
CA LEU A 518 9.69 11.90 16.97
C LEU A 518 8.91 10.90 17.83
N GLU A 519 7.88 10.26 17.26
CA GLU A 519 7.14 9.19 17.94
C GLU A 519 8.05 7.99 18.23
N SER A 520 8.86 7.56 17.26
CA SER A 520 9.76 6.43 17.41
C SER A 520 10.84 6.65 18.48
N THR A 521 11.18 7.91 18.75
CA THR A 521 12.13 8.31 19.82
C THR A 521 11.44 8.65 21.14
N GLY A 522 10.10 8.52 21.22
CA GLY A 522 9.31 8.74 22.45
C GLY A 522 8.93 10.21 22.71
N ASP A 523 9.25 11.13 21.81
CA ASP A 523 8.87 12.55 21.94
C ASP A 523 7.44 12.79 21.42
N PHE A 524 6.45 12.18 22.09
CA PHE A 524 5.04 12.22 21.68
C PHE A 524 4.47 13.64 21.57
N LYS A 525 4.96 14.56 22.45
CA LYS A 525 4.50 15.95 22.42
C LYS A 525 4.95 16.67 21.14
N ALA A 526 6.21 16.53 20.78
CA ALA A 526 6.72 17.14 19.56
C ALA A 526 6.13 16.46 18.31
N SER A 527 5.93 15.13 18.34
CA SER A 527 5.27 14.37 17.28
C SER A 527 3.83 14.89 17.05
N ALA A 528 3.02 15.02 18.11
CA ALA A 528 1.66 15.54 17.99
C ALA A 528 1.63 16.96 17.39
N ALA A 529 2.60 17.80 17.72
CA ALA A 529 2.71 19.15 17.15
C ALA A 529 3.01 19.10 15.63
N GLN A 530 3.86 18.17 15.17
CA GLN A 530 4.12 18.00 13.73
C GLN A 530 2.90 17.46 12.99
N TRP A 531 2.17 16.49 13.56
CA TRP A 531 0.90 16.01 13.00
C TRP A 531 -0.15 17.12 12.89
N GLN A 532 -0.22 18.02 13.88
CA GLN A 532 -1.11 19.19 13.81
C GLN A 532 -0.72 20.15 12.67
N GLN A 533 0.59 20.34 12.43
CA GLN A 533 1.04 21.12 11.24
C GLN A 533 0.60 20.43 9.95
N THR A 534 0.78 19.11 9.85
CA THR A 534 0.30 18.33 8.69
C THR A 534 -1.21 18.50 8.48
N CYS A 535 -2.02 18.43 9.54
CA CYS A 535 -3.47 18.68 9.46
C CYS A 535 -3.81 20.07 8.89
N GLY A 536 -3.00 21.08 9.23
CA GLY A 536 -3.16 22.43 8.71
C GLY A 536 -2.76 22.57 7.23
N LEU A 537 -1.68 21.93 6.85
CA LEU A 537 -1.11 21.96 5.49
C LEU A 537 -1.89 21.07 4.52
N SER A 538 -2.44 19.96 5.00
CA SER A 538 -3.20 18.99 4.20
C SER A 538 -4.55 18.68 4.88
N PRO A 539 -5.51 19.61 4.87
CA PRO A 539 -6.78 19.48 5.60
C PRO A 539 -7.73 18.41 5.03
N GLY A 540 -7.40 17.84 3.88
CA GLY A 540 -8.05 16.69 3.27
C GLY A 540 -7.43 15.34 3.66
N ASN A 541 -6.34 15.31 4.42
CA ASN A 541 -5.60 14.09 4.76
C ASN A 541 -6.19 13.39 6.01
N PRO A 542 -7.00 12.32 5.88
CA PRO A 542 -7.59 11.64 7.03
C PRO A 542 -6.54 10.94 7.91
N PHE A 543 -5.42 10.50 7.32
CA PHE A 543 -4.33 9.85 8.05
C PHE A 543 -3.68 10.80 9.05
N ALA A 544 -3.39 12.03 8.66
CA ALA A 544 -2.82 13.03 9.57
C ALA A 544 -3.72 13.33 10.77
N PHE A 545 -5.03 13.48 10.53
CA PHE A 545 -6.01 13.69 11.60
C PHE A 545 -6.13 12.48 12.52
N PHE A 546 -6.09 11.27 11.97
CA PHE A 546 -6.06 10.03 12.76
C PHE A 546 -4.83 9.96 13.66
N GLN A 547 -3.63 10.19 13.13
CA GLN A 547 -2.39 10.15 13.89
C GLN A 547 -2.33 11.22 14.99
N ALA A 548 -2.75 12.45 14.65
CA ALA A 548 -2.88 13.52 15.64
C ALA A 548 -3.85 13.11 16.77
N GLY A 549 -5.02 12.59 16.43
CA GLY A 549 -6.04 12.16 17.38
C GLY A 549 -5.56 11.04 18.29
N ARG A 550 -4.92 10.02 17.73
CA ARG A 550 -4.35 8.88 18.48
C ARG A 550 -3.30 9.33 19.49
N LEU A 551 -2.38 10.21 19.09
CA LEU A 551 -1.37 10.74 20.00
C LEU A 551 -1.96 11.66 21.08
N LEU A 552 -2.91 12.51 20.73
CA LEU A 552 -3.62 13.37 21.68
C LEU A 552 -4.38 12.54 22.71
N ALA A 553 -5.04 11.45 22.32
CA ALA A 553 -5.69 10.50 23.22
C ALA A 553 -4.67 9.88 24.19
N ARG A 554 -3.52 9.42 23.68
CA ARG A 554 -2.42 8.87 24.49
C ARG A 554 -1.87 9.88 25.51
N MET A 555 -1.91 11.18 25.19
CA MET A 555 -1.48 12.27 26.05
C MET A 555 -2.58 12.73 27.02
N GLY A 556 -3.75 12.08 27.04
CA GLY A 556 -4.88 12.44 27.89
C GLY A 556 -5.63 13.72 27.44
N GLN A 557 -5.42 14.19 26.23
CA GLN A 557 -6.06 15.39 25.66
C GLN A 557 -7.35 15.01 24.92
N ALA A 558 -8.31 14.43 25.63
CA ALA A 558 -9.49 13.76 25.08
C ALA A 558 -10.30 14.65 24.11
N ALA A 559 -10.65 15.88 24.45
CA ALA A 559 -11.44 16.75 23.59
C ALA A 559 -10.77 17.10 22.26
N LEU A 560 -9.44 17.27 22.27
CA LEU A 560 -8.68 17.51 21.03
C LEU A 560 -8.57 16.22 20.20
N ALA A 561 -8.40 15.08 20.87
CA ALA A 561 -8.37 13.76 20.24
C ALA A 561 -9.70 13.46 19.53
N GLU A 562 -10.83 13.68 20.20
CA GLU A 562 -12.17 13.51 19.63
C GLU A 562 -12.38 14.39 18.40
N THR A 563 -11.97 15.66 18.47
CA THR A 563 -12.06 16.59 17.33
C THR A 563 -11.27 16.07 16.12
N ALA A 564 -10.04 15.62 16.34
CA ALA A 564 -9.18 15.11 15.28
C ALA A 564 -9.71 13.79 14.69
N LEU A 565 -10.08 12.81 15.53
CA LEU A 565 -10.65 11.54 15.09
C LEU A 565 -11.98 11.72 14.35
N SER A 566 -12.86 12.62 14.83
CA SER A 566 -14.11 12.97 14.14
C SER A 566 -13.85 13.56 12.76
N LYS A 567 -12.80 14.37 12.62
CA LYS A 567 -12.39 14.91 11.32
C LYS A 567 -11.87 13.82 10.39
N ALA A 568 -11.03 12.90 10.89
CA ALA A 568 -10.54 11.74 10.14
C ALA A 568 -11.72 10.91 9.61
N ILE A 569 -12.70 10.60 10.46
CA ILE A 569 -13.92 9.87 10.11
C ILE A 569 -14.78 10.63 9.10
N THR A 570 -14.89 11.95 9.24
CA THR A 570 -15.66 12.78 8.30
C THR A 570 -15.05 12.76 6.91
N LEU A 571 -13.71 12.84 6.84
CA LEU A 571 -12.96 12.78 5.59
C LEU A 571 -13.03 11.38 4.98
N HIS A 572 -12.83 10.35 5.79
CA HIS A 572 -12.86 8.95 5.37
C HIS A 572 -13.81 8.11 6.25
N PRO A 573 -15.12 8.06 5.92
CA PRO A 573 -16.12 7.35 6.74
C PRO A 573 -15.87 5.83 6.87
N ARG A 574 -15.02 5.28 6.02
CA ARG A 574 -14.63 3.87 6.04
C ARG A 574 -13.28 3.62 6.71
N TYR A 575 -12.76 4.58 7.48
CA TYR A 575 -11.50 4.47 8.17
C TYR A 575 -11.66 3.63 9.44
N PHE A 576 -11.37 2.33 9.32
CA PHE A 576 -11.51 1.35 10.40
C PHE A 576 -10.79 1.77 11.68
N GLU A 577 -9.50 2.12 11.56
CA GLU A 577 -8.65 2.47 12.70
C GLU A 577 -9.16 3.72 13.43
N ALA A 578 -9.69 4.69 12.70
CA ALA A 578 -10.24 5.90 13.31
C ALA A 578 -11.51 5.62 14.12
N TRP A 579 -12.40 4.73 13.64
CA TRP A 579 -13.56 4.29 14.39
C TRP A 579 -13.17 3.50 15.64
N LEU A 580 -12.16 2.62 15.51
CA LEU A 580 -11.65 1.82 16.64
C LEU A 580 -11.04 2.73 17.72
N GLU A 581 -10.19 3.69 17.33
CA GLU A 581 -9.59 4.64 18.29
C GLU A 581 -10.62 5.58 18.91
N MET A 582 -11.63 6.03 18.17
CA MET A 582 -12.76 6.79 18.72
C MET A 582 -13.51 5.97 19.78
N GLY A 583 -13.71 4.67 19.51
CA GLY A 583 -14.31 3.76 20.48
C GLY A 583 -13.47 3.60 21.75
N LYS A 584 -12.15 3.44 21.61
CA LYS A 584 -11.23 3.38 22.76
C LYS A 584 -11.20 4.69 23.57
N LEU A 585 -11.26 5.83 22.88
CA LEU A 585 -11.36 7.14 23.52
C LEU A 585 -12.65 7.24 24.35
N SER A 586 -13.81 6.96 23.77
CA SER A 586 -15.10 6.94 24.47
C SER A 586 -15.09 5.96 25.65
N PHE A 587 -14.47 4.79 25.47
CA PHE A 587 -14.31 3.80 26.55
C PHE A 587 -13.47 4.34 27.73
N ALA A 588 -12.37 5.02 27.44
CA ALA A 588 -11.49 5.61 28.46
C ALA A 588 -12.17 6.75 29.22
N GLU A 589 -13.11 7.45 28.60
CA GLU A 589 -13.94 8.49 29.23
C GLU A 589 -15.15 7.94 30.01
N GLY A 590 -15.34 6.60 29.99
CA GLY A 590 -16.46 5.94 30.67
C GLY A 590 -17.78 5.95 29.89
N GLU A 591 -17.75 6.42 28.65
CA GLU A 591 -18.92 6.49 27.76
C GLU A 591 -19.10 5.17 26.99
N TYR A 592 -19.47 4.09 27.70
CA TYR A 592 -19.43 2.74 27.15
C TYR A 592 -20.45 2.51 26.02
N GLU A 593 -21.62 3.17 26.05
CA GLU A 593 -22.62 3.12 24.98
C GLU A 593 -22.08 3.80 23.70
N SER A 594 -21.41 4.95 23.82
CA SER A 594 -20.75 5.63 22.73
C SER A 594 -19.61 4.78 22.15
N ALA A 595 -18.83 4.13 23.04
CA ALA A 595 -17.78 3.19 22.63
C ALA A 595 -18.35 2.03 21.81
N LEU A 596 -19.43 1.38 22.26
CA LEU A 596 -20.09 0.30 21.53
C LEU A 596 -20.60 0.73 20.16
N LYS A 597 -21.13 1.95 20.03
CA LYS A 597 -21.56 2.50 18.74
C LYS A 597 -20.37 2.62 17.78
N ASN A 598 -19.26 3.18 18.24
CA ASN A 598 -18.04 3.36 17.46
C ASN A 598 -17.42 2.00 17.07
N TYR A 599 -17.29 1.06 18.01
CA TYR A 599 -16.87 -0.32 17.73
C TYR A 599 -17.83 -1.04 16.77
N GLY A 600 -19.13 -0.75 16.84
CA GLY A 600 -20.14 -1.25 15.90
C GLY A 600 -19.85 -0.81 14.46
N HIS A 601 -19.42 0.44 14.24
CA HIS A 601 -18.96 0.91 12.93
C HIS A 601 -17.67 0.22 12.48
N ALA A 602 -16.67 0.10 13.38
CA ALA A 602 -15.43 -0.63 13.10
C ALA A 602 -15.71 -2.07 12.69
N ARG A 603 -16.59 -2.80 13.42
CA ARG A 603 -17.00 -4.16 13.11
C ARG A 603 -17.65 -4.30 11.71
N GLN A 604 -18.47 -3.33 11.31
CA GLN A 604 -19.08 -3.34 9.97
C GLN A 604 -18.04 -3.19 8.86
N LEU A 605 -16.95 -2.49 9.13
CA LEU A 605 -15.85 -2.28 8.16
C LEU A 605 -14.93 -3.50 8.08
N GLN A 606 -14.58 -4.08 9.24
CA GLN A 606 -13.72 -5.28 9.34
C GLN A 606 -14.36 -6.32 10.28
N PRO A 607 -15.29 -7.16 9.78
CA PRO A 607 -15.97 -8.17 10.60
C PRO A 607 -15.08 -9.32 11.09
N GLY A 608 -13.86 -9.42 10.54
CA GLY A 608 -12.86 -10.43 10.88
C GLY A 608 -11.81 -9.96 11.89
N ASP A 609 -11.87 -8.73 12.39
CA ASP A 609 -10.91 -8.23 13.37
C ASP A 609 -11.24 -8.70 14.80
N PRO A 610 -10.36 -9.50 15.45
CA PRO A 610 -10.63 -10.00 16.81
C PRO A 610 -10.58 -8.90 17.87
N GLY A 611 -9.79 -7.83 17.64
CA GLY A 611 -9.61 -6.72 18.59
C GLY A 611 -10.90 -5.95 18.80
N VAL A 612 -11.69 -5.73 17.74
CA VAL A 612 -12.99 -5.06 17.84
C VAL A 612 -13.94 -5.84 18.75
N TYR A 613 -14.02 -7.17 18.61
CA TYR A 613 -14.91 -7.99 19.47
C TYR A 613 -14.41 -8.02 20.90
N PHE A 614 -13.12 -8.02 21.12
CA PHE A 614 -12.53 -7.91 22.44
C PHE A 614 -12.92 -6.60 23.13
N GLU A 615 -12.74 -5.46 22.46
CA GLU A 615 -13.11 -4.15 23.01
C GLU A 615 -14.62 -4.01 23.21
N MET A 616 -15.45 -4.57 22.33
CA MET A 616 -16.90 -4.65 22.52
C MET A 616 -17.24 -5.49 23.77
N GLY A 617 -16.60 -6.63 23.95
CA GLY A 617 -16.78 -7.49 25.14
C GLY A 617 -16.48 -6.73 26.45
N ARG A 618 -15.39 -5.97 26.48
CA ARG A 618 -15.01 -5.13 27.62
C ARG A 618 -16.06 -4.05 27.93
N ALA A 619 -16.53 -3.36 26.91
CA ALA A 619 -17.56 -2.32 27.09
C ALA A 619 -18.89 -2.92 27.58
N LEU A 620 -19.30 -4.07 27.04
CA LEU A 620 -20.51 -4.78 27.45
C LEU A 620 -20.44 -5.31 28.88
N SER A 621 -19.25 -5.76 29.31
CA SER A 621 -18.99 -6.15 30.71
C SER A 621 -19.26 -5.00 31.68
N LEU A 622 -18.70 -3.82 31.38
CA LEU A 622 -18.88 -2.63 32.21
C LEU A 622 -20.32 -2.08 32.21
N LEU A 623 -21.05 -2.31 31.12
CA LEU A 623 -22.50 -2.04 31.03
C LEU A 623 -23.37 -3.10 31.70
N GLN A 624 -22.78 -4.12 32.32
CA GLN A 624 -23.48 -5.25 32.94
C GLN A 624 -24.38 -6.04 31.97
N HIS A 625 -23.89 -6.26 30.76
CA HIS A 625 -24.49 -7.12 29.73
C HIS A 625 -23.67 -8.42 29.56
N PRO A 626 -23.65 -9.33 30.56
CA PRO A 626 -22.70 -10.43 30.61
C PRO A 626 -22.87 -11.44 29.43
N SER A 627 -24.09 -11.74 29.04
CA SER A 627 -24.34 -12.68 27.93
C SER A 627 -23.76 -12.14 26.61
N ALA A 628 -23.92 -10.85 26.32
CA ALA A 628 -23.38 -10.22 25.12
C ALA A 628 -21.86 -10.04 25.20
N SER A 629 -21.33 -9.79 26.41
CA SER A 629 -19.89 -9.74 26.70
C SER A 629 -19.23 -11.09 26.38
N ILE A 630 -19.76 -12.18 26.93
CA ILE A 630 -19.31 -13.55 26.71
C ILE A 630 -19.32 -13.90 25.21
N GLU A 631 -20.42 -13.59 24.49
CA GLU A 631 -20.52 -13.82 23.05
C GLU A 631 -19.41 -13.07 22.29
N SER A 632 -19.15 -11.81 22.67
CA SER A 632 -18.13 -11.00 22.05
C SER A 632 -16.72 -11.55 22.28
N PHE A 633 -16.37 -11.96 23.51
CA PHE A 633 -15.08 -12.59 23.81
C PHE A 633 -14.93 -13.94 23.08
N ARG A 634 -15.97 -14.78 23.06
CA ARG A 634 -15.94 -16.05 22.29
C ARG A 634 -15.71 -15.79 20.80
N ARG A 635 -16.31 -14.74 20.25
CA ARG A 635 -16.07 -14.36 18.85
C ARG A 635 -14.64 -13.87 18.61
N ALA A 636 -14.05 -13.11 19.53
CA ALA A 636 -12.65 -12.70 19.47
C ALA A 636 -11.71 -13.93 19.46
N ILE A 637 -11.97 -14.89 20.34
CA ILE A 637 -11.21 -16.14 20.46
C ILE A 637 -11.38 -17.02 19.18
N GLN A 638 -12.59 -17.11 18.64
CA GLN A 638 -12.84 -17.85 17.40
C GLN A 638 -12.02 -17.30 16.23
N LEU A 639 -11.83 -15.98 16.18
CA LEU A 639 -11.04 -15.30 15.14
C LEU A 639 -9.53 -15.38 15.42
N LYS A 640 -9.13 -15.38 16.69
CA LYS A 640 -7.74 -15.48 17.16
C LYS A 640 -7.66 -16.42 18.37
N PRO A 641 -7.43 -17.73 18.17
CA PRO A 641 -7.42 -18.72 19.25
C PRO A 641 -6.35 -18.53 20.32
N ASP A 642 -5.28 -17.79 20.03
CA ASP A 642 -4.19 -17.46 20.96
C ASP A 642 -4.35 -16.08 21.62
N TYR A 643 -5.56 -15.51 21.61
CA TYR A 643 -5.87 -14.20 22.20
C TYR A 643 -6.06 -14.34 23.72
N TRP A 644 -4.96 -14.45 24.45
CA TRP A 644 -4.95 -14.74 25.88
C TRP A 644 -5.74 -13.71 26.72
N GLU A 645 -5.73 -12.41 26.34
CA GLU A 645 -6.53 -11.39 27.03
C GLU A 645 -8.04 -11.65 26.91
N ALA A 646 -8.48 -12.12 25.74
CA ALA A 646 -9.90 -12.47 25.54
C ALA A 646 -10.30 -13.71 26.36
N HIS A 647 -9.44 -14.73 26.43
CA HIS A 647 -9.63 -15.90 27.31
C HIS A 647 -9.71 -15.47 28.79
N TYR A 648 -8.82 -14.58 29.23
CA TYR A 648 -8.81 -14.08 30.59
C TYR A 648 -10.11 -13.34 30.95
N CYS A 649 -10.57 -12.43 30.08
CA CYS A 649 -11.81 -11.69 30.28
C CYS A 649 -13.04 -12.61 30.21
N LEU A 650 -13.06 -13.57 29.28
CA LEU A 650 -14.13 -14.58 29.19
C LEU A 650 -14.21 -15.41 30.47
N GLY A 651 -13.07 -15.91 30.99
CA GLY A 651 -13.01 -16.63 32.22
C GLY A 651 -13.54 -15.81 33.43
N GLY A 652 -13.24 -14.51 33.45
CA GLY A 652 -13.77 -13.58 34.46
C GLY A 652 -15.29 -13.46 34.39
N GLU A 653 -15.87 -13.24 33.23
CA GLU A 653 -17.33 -13.15 33.04
C GLU A 653 -18.05 -14.45 33.39
N LEU A 654 -17.52 -15.60 32.94
CA LEU A 654 -18.08 -16.93 33.27
C LEU A 654 -18.06 -17.18 34.79
N ALA A 655 -16.98 -16.83 35.47
CA ALA A 655 -16.86 -16.96 36.92
C ALA A 655 -17.87 -16.10 37.67
N LEU A 656 -18.19 -14.89 37.16
CA LEU A 656 -19.22 -14.00 37.70
C LEU A 656 -20.63 -14.55 37.46
N GLN A 657 -20.86 -15.23 36.34
CA GLN A 657 -22.13 -15.91 36.04
C GLN A 657 -22.29 -17.26 36.76
N GLY A 658 -21.27 -17.73 37.46
CA GLY A 658 -21.26 -18.98 38.20
C GLY A 658 -20.88 -20.23 37.39
N ASP A 659 -20.50 -20.05 36.13
CA ASP A 659 -19.96 -21.14 35.32
C ASP A 659 -18.47 -21.36 35.62
N VAL A 660 -18.25 -21.87 36.85
CA VAL A 660 -16.89 -22.03 37.38
C VAL A 660 -16.04 -23.06 36.61
N PRO A 661 -16.60 -24.17 36.08
CA PRO A 661 -15.81 -25.11 35.30
C PRO A 661 -15.29 -24.52 34.00
N GLU A 662 -16.13 -23.84 33.19
CA GLU A 662 -15.71 -23.22 31.95
C GLU A 662 -14.72 -22.08 32.24
N ALA A 663 -14.97 -21.26 33.27
CA ALA A 663 -14.04 -20.22 33.71
C ALA A 663 -12.64 -20.79 34.03
N GLY A 664 -12.58 -21.92 34.73
CA GLY A 664 -11.32 -22.61 35.03
C GLY A 664 -10.56 -23.01 33.75
N SER A 665 -11.26 -23.59 32.79
CA SER A 665 -10.68 -23.97 31.50
C SER A 665 -10.10 -22.79 30.75
N GLU A 666 -10.80 -21.64 30.77
CA GLU A 666 -10.32 -20.41 30.13
C GLU A 666 -9.05 -19.89 30.82
N PHE A 667 -8.99 -19.88 32.16
CA PHE A 667 -7.78 -19.51 32.88
C PHE A 667 -6.60 -20.49 32.67
N GLU A 668 -6.87 -21.78 32.54
CA GLU A 668 -5.85 -22.79 32.16
C GLU A 668 -5.26 -22.46 30.77
N THR A 669 -6.12 -22.11 29.81
CA THR A 669 -5.67 -21.68 28.48
C THR A 669 -4.79 -20.43 28.57
N VAL A 670 -5.14 -19.44 29.40
CA VAL A 670 -4.30 -18.24 29.63
C VAL A 670 -2.93 -18.68 30.17
N ILE A 671 -2.87 -19.58 31.14
CA ILE A 671 -1.61 -20.05 31.72
C ILE A 671 -0.76 -20.80 30.69
N GLN A 672 -1.37 -21.56 29.79
CA GLN A 672 -0.65 -22.21 28.69
C GLN A 672 -0.03 -21.20 27.71
N LEU A 673 -0.78 -20.13 27.38
CA LEU A 673 -0.33 -19.08 26.46
C LEU A 673 0.65 -18.10 27.13
N GLN A 674 0.43 -17.81 28.43
CA GLN A 674 1.19 -16.85 29.23
C GLN A 674 1.50 -17.42 30.63
N PRO A 675 2.48 -18.31 30.78
CA PRO A 675 2.77 -18.98 32.05
C PRO A 675 3.17 -18.05 33.21
N GLY A 676 3.62 -16.83 32.89
CA GLY A 676 4.02 -15.83 33.88
C GLY A 676 2.89 -14.88 34.32
N TYR A 677 1.65 -15.08 33.87
CA TYR A 677 0.56 -14.17 34.20
C TYR A 677 -0.11 -14.55 35.54
N ALA A 678 0.41 -14.00 36.65
CA ALA A 678 -0.03 -14.29 38.01
C ALA A 678 -1.55 -14.16 38.25
N PRO A 679 -2.29 -13.20 37.66
CA PRO A 679 -3.75 -13.11 37.84
C PRO A 679 -4.50 -14.35 37.31
N ALA A 680 -4.03 -15.02 36.25
CA ALA A 680 -4.67 -16.24 35.77
C ALA A 680 -4.51 -17.41 36.74
N HIS A 681 -3.32 -17.59 37.34
CA HIS A 681 -3.07 -18.57 38.37
C HIS A 681 -3.95 -18.30 39.60
N LEU A 682 -4.08 -17.06 40.03
CA LEU A 682 -4.96 -16.69 41.14
C LEU A 682 -6.43 -17.05 40.87
N ASN A 683 -6.96 -16.64 39.70
CA ASN A 683 -8.33 -16.89 39.34
C ASN A 683 -8.63 -18.39 39.11
N LEU A 684 -7.69 -19.12 38.51
CA LEU A 684 -7.80 -20.57 38.39
C LEU A 684 -7.81 -21.22 39.79
N GLY A 685 -6.95 -20.78 40.68
CA GLY A 685 -6.94 -21.25 42.08
C GLY A 685 -8.28 -21.04 42.78
N VAL A 686 -8.91 -19.88 42.58
CA VAL A 686 -10.28 -19.60 43.12
C VAL A 686 -11.32 -20.50 42.46
N ALA A 687 -11.27 -20.70 41.14
CA ALA A 687 -12.18 -21.58 40.41
C ALA A 687 -12.06 -23.04 40.90
N LEU A 688 -10.85 -23.56 41.03
CA LEU A 688 -10.59 -24.92 41.56
C LEU A 688 -11.03 -25.09 43.01
N MET A 689 -10.82 -24.07 43.84
CA MET A 689 -11.28 -24.07 45.26
C MET A 689 -12.82 -24.15 45.30
N LYS A 690 -13.55 -23.40 44.49
CA LYS A 690 -15.02 -23.49 44.37
C LYS A 690 -15.50 -24.85 43.87
N GLN A 691 -14.70 -25.55 43.09
CA GLN A 691 -14.95 -26.92 42.63
C GLN A 691 -14.49 -28.00 43.64
N ASN A 692 -14.07 -27.62 44.83
CA ASN A 692 -13.52 -28.48 45.88
C ASN A 692 -12.26 -29.24 45.45
N GLN A 693 -11.52 -28.77 44.43
CA GLN A 693 -10.25 -29.30 43.97
C GLN A 693 -9.08 -28.66 44.73
N LEU A 694 -9.04 -28.88 46.05
CA LEU A 694 -8.19 -28.16 46.97
C LEU A 694 -6.69 -28.35 46.73
N ASN A 695 -6.25 -29.54 46.21
CA ASN A 695 -4.84 -29.77 45.91
C ASN A 695 -4.37 -28.92 44.74
N ASP A 696 -5.19 -28.81 43.71
CA ASP A 696 -4.85 -28.07 42.51
C ASP A 696 -4.94 -26.57 42.77
N ALA A 697 -5.98 -26.13 43.53
CA ALA A 697 -6.09 -24.75 44.02
C ALA A 697 -4.84 -24.30 44.82
N TYR A 698 -4.36 -25.16 45.71
CA TYR A 698 -3.16 -24.90 46.49
C TYR A 698 -1.95 -24.67 45.59
N ARG A 699 -1.75 -25.51 44.57
CA ARG A 699 -0.64 -25.38 43.59
C ARG A 699 -0.74 -24.05 42.83
N GLN A 700 -1.94 -23.63 42.43
CA GLN A 700 -2.11 -22.38 41.69
C GLN A 700 -1.85 -21.14 42.59
N PHE A 701 -2.28 -21.15 43.84
CA PHE A 701 -1.94 -20.05 44.75
C PHE A 701 -0.43 -19.98 45.08
N GLN A 702 0.24 -21.13 45.18
CA GLN A 702 1.70 -21.16 45.27
C GLN A 702 2.37 -20.58 44.01
N ALA A 703 1.91 -20.92 42.85
CA ALA A 703 2.40 -20.37 41.58
C ALA A 703 2.20 -18.83 41.53
N THR A 704 1.05 -18.36 41.98
CA THR A 704 0.80 -16.91 42.10
C THR A 704 1.83 -16.23 43.04
N LEU A 705 2.11 -16.83 44.20
CA LEU A 705 3.07 -16.26 45.18
C LEU A 705 4.54 -16.39 44.71
N LEU A 706 4.84 -17.36 43.84
CA LEU A 706 6.14 -17.45 43.23
C LEU A 706 6.38 -16.30 42.23
N LEU A 707 5.34 -15.93 41.47
CA LEU A 707 5.37 -14.83 40.51
C LEU A 707 5.23 -13.48 41.20
N GLU A 708 4.38 -13.39 42.18
CA GLU A 708 4.09 -12.18 42.98
C GLU A 708 4.16 -12.47 44.47
N PRO A 709 5.35 -12.44 45.11
CA PRO A 709 5.52 -12.79 46.52
C PRO A 709 4.72 -11.95 47.51
N THR A 710 4.29 -10.75 47.12
CA THR A 710 3.53 -9.81 47.98
C THR A 710 2.02 -9.87 47.76
N ASN A 711 1.51 -10.83 46.95
CA ASN A 711 0.09 -10.96 46.64
C ASN A 711 -0.69 -11.47 47.88
N ARG A 712 -1.36 -10.57 48.58
CA ARG A 712 -2.12 -10.87 49.80
C ARG A 712 -3.27 -11.83 49.54
N LEU A 713 -4.02 -11.64 48.48
CA LEU A 713 -5.17 -12.51 48.14
C LEU A 713 -4.74 -13.96 47.95
N ALA A 714 -3.64 -14.18 47.22
CA ALA A 714 -3.09 -15.52 47.06
C ALA A 714 -2.64 -16.15 48.40
N SER A 715 -2.03 -15.34 49.28
CA SER A 715 -1.66 -15.80 50.63
C SER A 715 -2.87 -16.17 51.47
N ASP A 716 -3.92 -15.36 51.44
CA ASP A 716 -5.15 -15.59 52.22
C ASP A 716 -5.88 -16.84 51.72
N TYR A 717 -6.03 -17.01 50.42
CA TYR A 717 -6.62 -18.22 49.81
C TYR A 717 -5.77 -19.46 50.07
N LEU A 718 -4.46 -19.35 50.10
CA LEU A 718 -3.57 -20.47 50.40
C LEU A 718 -3.78 -20.96 51.83
N MET A 719 -3.86 -20.05 52.82
CA MET A 719 -4.19 -20.36 54.22
C MET A 719 -5.59 -20.99 54.36
N GLN A 720 -6.57 -20.45 53.63
CA GLN A 720 -7.93 -21.00 53.61
C GLN A 720 -7.96 -22.42 53.13
N VAL A 721 -7.29 -22.73 52.00
CA VAL A 721 -7.19 -24.08 51.44
C VAL A 721 -6.46 -25.03 52.39
N GLN A 722 -5.42 -24.58 53.08
CA GLN A 722 -4.73 -25.37 54.11
C GLN A 722 -5.63 -25.73 55.29
N SER A 723 -6.41 -24.77 55.77
CA SER A 723 -7.39 -25.00 56.87
C SER A 723 -8.47 -26.02 56.43
N GLN A 724 -9.00 -25.90 55.21
CA GLN A 724 -10.01 -26.83 54.70
C GLN A 724 -9.45 -28.26 54.50
N LYS A 725 -8.18 -28.39 54.11
CA LYS A 725 -7.49 -29.69 54.03
C LYS A 725 -7.25 -30.33 55.38
N GLY A 726 -7.00 -29.54 56.41
CA GLY A 726 -6.80 -30.04 57.80
C GLY A 726 -8.10 -30.47 58.47
N GLN A 727 -9.26 -30.08 57.94
CA GLN A 727 -10.57 -30.41 58.47
C GLN A 727 -11.29 -31.56 57.68
N ALA A 728 -10.70 -32.04 56.59
CA ALA A 728 -11.22 -33.18 55.88
C ALA A 728 -10.94 -34.48 56.68
N PRO A 729 -11.93 -35.35 56.99
CA PRO A 729 -11.80 -36.54 57.83
C PRO A 729 -10.89 -37.60 57.22
#